data_08b66f2d4f277069bf9188603860dcff
#
_entry.id   08b66f2d4f277069bf9188603860dcff
#
_cell.length_a   1.000
_cell.length_b   1.000
_cell.length_c   1.000
_cell.angle_alpha   90.00
_cell.angle_beta   90.00
_cell.angle_gamma   90.00
#
_symmetry.space_group_name_H-M   'P 1'
#
loop_
_entity.id
_entity.type
_entity.pdbx_description
1 polymer ?
#
loop_
_entity_poly.entity_id
_entity_poly.type
_entity_poly.pdbx_seq_one_letter_code
_entity_poly.pdbx_strand_id
1 'polypeptide(L)'
;MSTSGAVQATYRSDLWVLKGSTIVAAVASLSGAYAVKMLHEMGASILEIETLAFPRAHPLTNEQSGWPRGLAKVLQPTDGSPGISLAGGLTALDRIAETGADLLIEDLGLQESSPQEWARMRATNPRMTVVSISPFGPGGPDSGSVSSDLTLWARSGMAWTSPGMPDQVRDHPNEPPLSPTGVSAASIAGGTAVVTACLSALAFGDEIGREVTVSELDALISLNYDPINRSQHTRKVEPRGREFPGTNCYLPCVDGWIVIGATNQAHWEALVDVMGGPDWATTGAFDARDDRSANWDALMPLIVAWTTTQTGSDLTEQLQARGIGTHWATTLAEAAASEQPSSRGYFHEEEVDGKRVSVPGIPFVLSQSDDLRDSTDRSTSPAGIRPGRKLPLEGTRVLDFGQYIAAPFVGRWLAALGAEVILVESRLNPADFRAGAVGADGIPGPNRSPAFNVLAQGKKGLSLNMRTAEARAIARRLASQSDIVIENFSSGTMDRWGLGYPDLSELNPGLIYLSVAAWGRTGPLKDYAGLHSVINAFSGLADVTGYHDGGPRLLGSFFPDPFSGTCATWAVLAALRTRERTGRGVFVDFAMTEALATLTLEPQLAAAIGDEPPVRDGSHHPRFAPHSIFPSAGDDQWVAIAVRTDEEWRSLCRVIGRDDWLTDPAFGTIERRKARESDLDQAIGQWTATQSKEEAADLLLAAAVPAAPCLSPAEVAIDPHLDSRGSIVVVDHPAVGPRRYPSRPRR
;
A
#
# COMPACT_ATOMS: atom_id res chain seq x y z
N MET A 1 26.61 2.50 -33.48
CA MET A 1 25.81 1.29 -33.73
C MET A 1 26.38 0.20 -32.83
N SER A 2 25.82 0.03 -31.65
CA SER A 2 26.03 -1.16 -30.80
C SER A 2 24.64 -1.51 -30.29
N THR A 3 24.15 -2.64 -30.74
CA THR A 3 22.86 -3.22 -30.35
C THR A 3 22.94 -3.57 -28.87
N SER A 4 22.31 -2.75 -28.03
CA SER A 4 21.99 -3.14 -26.66
C SER A 4 21.05 -4.33 -26.73
N GLY A 5 21.54 -5.51 -26.33
CA GLY A 5 20.69 -6.69 -26.21
C GLY A 5 19.57 -6.40 -25.20
N ALA A 6 18.37 -6.18 -25.72
CA ALA A 6 17.18 -6.15 -24.90
C ALA A 6 17.03 -7.52 -24.25
N VAL A 7 17.19 -7.59 -22.94
CA VAL A 7 16.83 -8.76 -22.14
C VAL A 7 15.30 -8.90 -22.30
N GLN A 8 14.87 -9.81 -23.16
CA GLN A 8 13.49 -10.23 -23.21
C GLN A 8 13.18 -10.87 -21.85
N ALA A 9 12.41 -10.17 -21.01
CA ALA A 9 11.87 -10.71 -19.77
C ALA A 9 10.86 -11.81 -20.13
N THR A 10 11.34 -13.02 -20.30
CA THR A 10 10.48 -14.21 -20.28
C THR A 10 10.11 -14.45 -18.85
N TYR A 11 8.81 -14.46 -18.55
CA TYR A 11 8.24 -14.93 -17.30
C TYR A 11 8.76 -16.36 -17.05
N ARG A 12 9.77 -16.51 -16.20
CA ARG A 12 10.33 -17.82 -15.91
C ARG A 12 9.59 -18.42 -14.71
N SER A 13 8.66 -19.29 -14.99
CA SER A 13 7.99 -20.15 -14.00
C SER A 13 8.94 -21.01 -13.15
N ASP A 14 10.19 -21.12 -13.57
CA ASP A 14 11.25 -21.85 -12.84
C ASP A 14 11.88 -21.05 -11.67
N LEU A 15 11.62 -19.75 -11.58
CA LEU A 15 12.04 -18.90 -10.44
C LEU A 15 10.98 -18.82 -9.32
N TRP A 16 10.03 -19.72 -9.25
CA TRP A 16 9.00 -19.73 -8.21
C TRP A 16 9.64 -19.68 -6.83
N VAL A 17 9.52 -18.52 -6.21
CA VAL A 17 10.20 -18.10 -5.00
C VAL A 17 9.97 -19.02 -3.83
N LEU A 18 8.71 -19.44 -3.64
CA LEU A 18 8.24 -20.24 -2.51
C LEU A 18 8.05 -21.72 -2.87
N LYS A 19 8.58 -22.19 -4.01
CA LYS A 19 8.50 -23.59 -4.39
C LYS A 19 9.08 -24.48 -3.29
N GLY A 20 8.25 -25.41 -2.79
CA GLY A 20 8.58 -26.31 -1.69
C GLY A 20 8.22 -25.77 -0.31
N SER A 21 7.66 -24.56 -0.21
CA SER A 21 7.04 -24.07 1.03
C SER A 21 5.57 -24.46 1.06
N THR A 22 5.10 -24.96 2.20
CA THR A 22 3.70 -25.33 2.44
C THR A 22 3.09 -24.41 3.47
N ILE A 23 1.94 -23.84 3.14
CA ILE A 23 1.20 -22.88 3.96
C ILE A 23 -0.19 -23.42 4.24
N VAL A 24 -0.59 -23.44 5.50
CA VAL A 24 -1.98 -23.71 5.87
C VAL A 24 -2.71 -22.37 5.96
N ALA A 25 -3.84 -22.26 5.26
CA ALA A 25 -4.71 -21.11 5.27
C ALA A 25 -5.98 -21.37 6.08
N ALA A 26 -6.12 -20.68 7.21
CA ALA A 26 -7.29 -20.70 8.09
C ALA A 26 -7.85 -19.25 8.14
N VAL A 27 -8.30 -18.75 6.98
CA VAL A 27 -8.63 -17.34 6.80
C VAL A 27 -10.07 -17.14 6.36
N ALA A 28 -10.68 -16.07 6.85
CA ALA A 28 -12.03 -15.60 6.51
C ALA A 28 -12.05 -14.13 6.11
N SER A 29 -11.00 -13.37 6.42
CA SER A 29 -10.88 -11.96 6.04
C SER A 29 -10.31 -11.81 4.63
N LEU A 30 -10.56 -10.64 4.02
CA LEU A 30 -9.95 -10.29 2.74
C LEU A 30 -8.43 -10.16 2.86
N SER A 31 -7.94 -9.60 3.96
CA SER A 31 -6.51 -9.45 4.23
C SER A 31 -5.79 -10.80 4.21
N GLY A 32 -6.37 -11.79 4.89
CA GLY A 32 -5.85 -13.15 4.90
C GLY A 32 -5.89 -13.80 3.52
N ALA A 33 -7.04 -13.73 2.85
CA ALA A 33 -7.24 -14.32 1.52
C ALA A 33 -6.33 -13.66 0.47
N TYR A 34 -6.18 -12.34 0.49
CA TYR A 34 -5.26 -11.62 -0.38
C TYR A 34 -3.80 -12.06 -0.14
N ALA A 35 -3.39 -12.18 1.12
CA ALA A 35 -2.04 -12.64 1.43
C ALA A 35 -1.79 -14.07 0.94
N VAL A 36 -2.75 -14.97 1.12
CA VAL A 36 -2.69 -16.37 0.63
C VAL A 36 -2.54 -16.39 -0.89
N LYS A 37 -3.35 -15.61 -1.63
CA LYS A 37 -3.22 -15.45 -3.09
C LYS A 37 -1.81 -15.02 -3.49
N MET A 38 -1.28 -13.96 -2.90
CA MET A 38 0.06 -13.45 -3.26
C MET A 38 1.16 -14.48 -2.97
N LEU A 39 1.09 -15.20 -1.87
CA LEU A 39 2.05 -16.25 -1.53
C LEU A 39 1.93 -17.47 -2.47
N HIS A 40 0.72 -17.83 -2.88
CA HIS A 40 0.49 -18.85 -3.89
C HIS A 40 1.09 -18.47 -5.24
N GLU A 41 0.87 -17.24 -5.71
CA GLU A 41 1.47 -16.73 -6.95
C GLU A 41 3.00 -16.68 -6.90
N MET A 42 3.59 -16.57 -5.72
CA MET A 42 5.03 -16.75 -5.52
C MET A 42 5.47 -18.22 -5.47
N GLY A 43 4.56 -19.16 -5.63
CA GLY A 43 4.82 -20.60 -5.76
C GLY A 43 4.71 -21.43 -4.48
N ALA A 44 4.08 -20.91 -3.42
CA ALA A 44 3.76 -21.70 -2.24
C ALA A 44 2.64 -22.72 -2.52
N SER A 45 2.73 -23.90 -1.93
CA SER A 45 1.61 -24.83 -1.86
C SER A 45 0.68 -24.44 -0.73
N ILE A 46 -0.60 -24.26 -1.01
CA ILE A 46 -1.60 -23.83 -0.03
C ILE A 46 -2.48 -25.02 0.35
N LEU A 47 -2.65 -25.24 1.65
CA LEU A 47 -3.60 -26.16 2.23
C LEU A 47 -4.69 -25.38 2.94
N GLU A 48 -5.91 -25.41 2.43
CA GLU A 48 -7.05 -24.72 3.05
C GLU A 48 -7.71 -25.61 4.12
N ILE A 49 -8.18 -24.97 5.19
CA ILE A 49 -9.02 -25.66 6.18
C ILE A 49 -10.46 -25.58 5.71
N GLU A 50 -11.19 -26.72 5.75
CA GLU A 50 -12.63 -26.75 5.51
C GLU A 50 -13.34 -25.88 6.56
N THR A 51 -13.78 -24.70 6.17
CA THR A 51 -14.34 -23.65 7.05
C THR A 51 -15.71 -23.98 7.63
N LEU A 52 -16.38 -25.03 7.16
CA LEU A 52 -17.69 -25.48 7.67
C LEU A 52 -17.69 -25.81 9.18
N ALA A 53 -16.52 -25.99 9.80
CA ALA A 53 -16.40 -26.26 11.23
C ALA A 53 -16.33 -25.01 12.11
N PHE A 54 -16.19 -23.81 11.53
CA PHE A 54 -16.12 -22.55 12.26
C PHE A 54 -17.43 -21.80 12.16
N PRO A 55 -18.10 -21.51 13.32
CA PRO A 55 -19.44 -20.92 13.32
C PRO A 55 -19.50 -19.44 12.83
N ARG A 56 -18.36 -18.78 12.68
CA ARG A 56 -18.28 -17.45 12.08
C ARG A 56 -18.28 -17.63 10.55
N ALA A 57 -19.50 -17.61 9.97
CA ALA A 57 -19.71 -17.75 8.53
C ALA A 57 -18.73 -16.92 7.72
N HIS A 58 -18.13 -17.55 6.74
CA HIS A 58 -17.10 -16.96 5.89
C HIS A 58 -17.68 -15.80 5.07
N PRO A 59 -17.28 -14.52 5.27
CA PRO A 59 -17.84 -13.42 4.50
C PRO A 59 -17.58 -13.58 3.00
N LEU A 60 -16.48 -14.22 2.59
CA LEU A 60 -16.08 -14.37 1.20
C LEU A 60 -16.96 -15.35 0.39
N THR A 61 -17.65 -16.28 1.03
CA THR A 61 -18.45 -17.31 0.33
C THR A 61 -19.95 -17.03 0.31
N ASN A 62 -20.41 -16.00 1.04
CA ASN A 62 -21.83 -15.69 1.12
C ASN A 62 -22.20 -14.65 0.05
N GLU A 63 -23.23 -14.92 -0.77
CA GLU A 63 -23.81 -13.96 -1.72
C GLU A 63 -24.26 -12.64 -1.03
N GLN A 64 -24.49 -12.68 0.29
CA GLN A 64 -24.82 -11.52 1.11
C GLN A 64 -23.57 -10.72 1.57
N SER A 65 -22.35 -11.16 1.24
CA SER A 65 -21.11 -10.53 1.71
C SER A 65 -20.84 -9.14 1.12
N GLY A 66 -21.59 -8.72 0.10
CA GLY A 66 -21.40 -7.45 -0.60
C GLY A 66 -20.21 -7.40 -1.55
N TRP A 67 -19.45 -8.47 -1.67
CA TRP A 67 -18.29 -8.58 -2.54
C TRP A 67 -18.68 -9.02 -3.96
N PRO A 68 -17.91 -8.68 -4.99
CA PRO A 68 -18.16 -9.18 -6.32
C PRO A 68 -18.28 -10.70 -6.32
N ARG A 69 -19.24 -11.23 -7.08
CA ARG A 69 -19.32 -12.69 -7.29
C ARG A 69 -17.99 -13.18 -7.85
N GLY A 70 -17.52 -14.31 -7.35
CA GLY A 70 -16.27 -14.90 -7.77
C GLY A 70 -15.01 -14.34 -7.09
N LEU A 71 -15.08 -13.32 -6.22
CA LEU A 71 -13.91 -12.81 -5.52
C LEU A 71 -13.26 -13.92 -4.67
N ALA A 72 -14.04 -14.72 -3.98
CA ALA A 72 -13.54 -15.88 -3.23
C ALA A 72 -12.74 -16.82 -4.14
N LYS A 73 -13.24 -17.09 -5.35
CA LYS A 73 -12.57 -17.97 -6.31
C LYS A 73 -11.25 -17.40 -6.80
N VAL A 74 -11.19 -16.10 -7.05
CA VAL A 74 -9.96 -15.39 -7.46
C VAL A 74 -8.92 -15.35 -6.34
N LEU A 75 -9.37 -15.29 -5.09
CA LEU A 75 -8.48 -15.26 -3.92
C LEU A 75 -8.10 -16.65 -3.42
N GLN A 76 -8.82 -17.69 -3.84
CA GLN A 76 -8.52 -19.08 -3.47
C GLN A 76 -7.55 -19.68 -4.49
N PRO A 77 -6.56 -20.47 -4.04
CA PRO A 77 -5.66 -21.18 -4.93
C PRO A 77 -6.41 -22.22 -5.78
N THR A 78 -6.14 -22.23 -7.09
CA THR A 78 -6.83 -23.11 -8.06
C THR A 78 -6.08 -24.43 -8.34
N ASP A 79 -5.01 -24.74 -7.61
CA ASP A 79 -4.14 -25.88 -7.87
C ASP A 79 -4.73 -27.26 -7.49
N GLY A 80 -5.96 -27.28 -6.97
CA GLY A 80 -6.64 -28.52 -6.59
C GLY A 80 -6.06 -29.20 -5.35
N SER A 81 -5.30 -28.44 -4.53
CA SER A 81 -4.79 -28.97 -3.25
C SER A 81 -5.96 -29.44 -2.37
N PRO A 82 -5.85 -30.62 -1.74
CA PRO A 82 -6.91 -31.13 -0.90
C PRO A 82 -7.08 -30.28 0.35
N GLY A 83 -8.32 -29.90 0.64
CA GLY A 83 -8.67 -29.23 1.89
C GLY A 83 -8.35 -30.10 3.11
N ILE A 84 -8.00 -29.48 4.23
CA ILE A 84 -7.82 -30.15 5.51
C ILE A 84 -9.19 -30.38 6.12
N SER A 85 -9.65 -31.66 6.11
CA SER A 85 -10.89 -32.03 6.77
C SER A 85 -10.73 -32.08 8.29
N LEU A 86 -11.61 -31.43 9.03
CA LEU A 86 -11.66 -31.43 10.49
C LEU A 86 -12.48 -32.61 11.04
N ALA A 87 -12.90 -33.58 10.19
CA ALA A 87 -13.59 -34.76 10.62
C ALA A 87 -12.66 -35.73 11.38
N GLY A 88 -13.14 -36.38 12.44
CA GLY A 88 -12.43 -37.49 13.06
C GLY A 88 -11.83 -37.26 14.46
N GLY A 89 -12.33 -36.30 15.24
CA GLY A 89 -12.05 -36.20 16.70
C GLY A 89 -10.71 -35.55 17.10
N LEU A 90 -9.87 -35.15 16.14
CA LEU A 90 -8.71 -34.30 16.40
C LEU A 90 -9.14 -32.84 16.38
N THR A 91 -8.45 -31.96 17.15
CA THR A 91 -8.67 -30.54 17.08
C THR A 91 -8.13 -29.97 15.76
N ALA A 92 -8.56 -28.76 15.38
CA ALA A 92 -8.05 -28.09 14.21
C ALA A 92 -6.52 -27.94 14.26
N LEU A 93 -5.98 -27.56 15.40
CA LEU A 93 -4.53 -27.39 15.59
C LEU A 93 -3.75 -28.71 15.49
N ASP A 94 -4.31 -29.82 15.98
CA ASP A 94 -3.66 -31.13 15.84
C ASP A 94 -3.57 -31.53 14.37
N ARG A 95 -4.63 -31.33 13.58
CA ARG A 95 -4.64 -31.61 12.13
C ARG A 95 -3.67 -30.72 11.36
N ILE A 96 -3.64 -29.44 11.68
CA ILE A 96 -2.71 -28.46 11.08
C ILE A 96 -1.27 -28.90 11.33
N ALA A 97 -0.95 -29.31 12.55
CA ALA A 97 0.40 -29.76 12.91
C ALA A 97 0.85 -31.00 12.11
N GLU A 98 -0.07 -31.95 11.87
CA GLU A 98 0.20 -33.15 11.09
C GLU A 98 0.59 -32.92 9.63
N THR A 99 0.25 -31.73 9.07
CA THR A 99 0.59 -31.36 7.68
C THR A 99 2.09 -31.15 7.47
N GLY A 100 2.84 -30.85 8.53
CA GLY A 100 4.25 -30.48 8.43
C GLY A 100 4.49 -29.13 7.74
N ALA A 101 3.47 -28.28 7.63
CA ALA A 101 3.54 -26.98 6.95
C ALA A 101 4.55 -26.04 7.61
N ASP A 102 5.12 -25.13 6.81
CA ASP A 102 6.06 -24.11 7.26
C ASP A 102 5.35 -22.94 7.96
N LEU A 103 4.17 -22.57 7.45
CA LEU A 103 3.38 -21.45 7.95
C LEU A 103 1.92 -21.86 8.18
N LEU A 104 1.32 -21.27 9.20
CA LEU A 104 -0.13 -21.15 9.39
C LEU A 104 -0.50 -19.68 9.33
N ILE A 105 -1.40 -19.31 8.42
CA ILE A 105 -2.03 -17.99 8.37
C ILE A 105 -3.44 -18.13 8.88
N GLU A 106 -3.82 -17.35 9.92
CA GLU A 106 -5.13 -17.51 10.53
C GLU A 106 -5.74 -16.17 10.94
N ASP A 107 -7.06 -16.08 10.81
CA ASP A 107 -7.89 -14.98 11.33
C ASP A 107 -9.23 -15.52 11.91
N LEU A 108 -9.33 -16.85 12.09
CA LEU A 108 -10.52 -17.53 12.59
C LEU A 108 -10.59 -17.59 14.13
N GLY A 109 -9.64 -16.94 14.81
CA GLY A 109 -9.58 -16.94 16.27
C GLY A 109 -9.03 -18.25 16.85
N LEU A 110 -8.18 -18.97 16.11
CA LEU A 110 -7.46 -20.16 16.62
C LEU A 110 -6.63 -19.81 17.85
N GLN A 111 -6.29 -18.52 18.04
CA GLN A 111 -5.62 -18.02 19.26
C GLN A 111 -6.44 -18.29 20.54
N GLU A 112 -7.77 -18.45 20.43
CA GLU A 112 -8.64 -18.79 21.56
C GLU A 112 -8.58 -20.27 21.95
N SER A 113 -7.85 -21.11 21.18
CA SER A 113 -7.61 -22.51 21.53
C SER A 113 -6.85 -22.63 22.85
N SER A 114 -7.03 -23.76 23.53
CA SER A 114 -6.41 -23.94 24.84
C SER A 114 -4.87 -23.98 24.76
N PRO A 115 -4.15 -23.56 25.83
CA PRO A 115 -2.70 -23.67 25.89
C PRO A 115 -2.18 -25.08 25.66
N GLN A 116 -2.98 -26.10 26.04
CA GLN A 116 -2.64 -27.51 25.82
C GLN A 116 -2.68 -27.91 24.34
N GLU A 117 -3.64 -27.37 23.57
CA GLU A 117 -3.73 -27.61 22.11
C GLU A 117 -2.54 -26.96 21.39
N TRP A 118 -2.20 -25.74 21.74
CA TRP A 118 -1.01 -25.06 21.23
C TRP A 118 0.28 -25.81 21.58
N ALA A 119 0.40 -26.32 22.81
CA ALA A 119 1.57 -27.11 23.22
C ALA A 119 1.70 -28.41 22.41
N ARG A 120 0.58 -29.11 22.13
CA ARG A 120 0.59 -30.32 21.27
C ARG A 120 0.99 -29.98 19.83
N MET A 121 0.40 -28.92 19.26
CA MET A 121 0.74 -28.42 17.91
C MET A 121 2.23 -28.13 17.80
N ARG A 122 2.80 -27.37 18.75
CA ARG A 122 4.24 -27.07 18.81
C ARG A 122 5.12 -28.31 18.99
N ALA A 123 4.65 -29.30 19.74
CA ALA A 123 5.38 -30.58 19.89
C ALA A 123 5.40 -31.41 18.59
N THR A 124 4.31 -31.39 17.83
CA THR A 124 4.18 -32.13 16.56
C THR A 124 4.91 -31.41 15.41
N ASN A 125 4.76 -30.07 15.30
CA ASN A 125 5.44 -29.26 14.28
C ASN A 125 6.13 -28.04 14.92
N PRO A 126 7.34 -28.23 15.49
CA PRO A 126 8.05 -27.13 16.19
C PRO A 126 8.54 -26.02 15.25
N ARG A 127 8.61 -26.28 13.94
CA ARG A 127 9.12 -25.32 12.94
C ARG A 127 8.06 -24.38 12.42
N MET A 128 6.78 -24.75 12.52
CA MET A 128 5.70 -23.98 11.94
C MET A 128 5.59 -22.60 12.57
N THR A 129 5.68 -21.55 11.76
CA THR A 129 5.37 -20.19 12.18
C THR A 129 3.88 -19.92 12.00
N VAL A 130 3.29 -19.27 13.00
CA VAL A 130 1.89 -18.87 12.98
C VAL A 130 1.82 -17.37 12.76
N VAL A 131 1.06 -16.95 11.75
CA VAL A 131 0.79 -15.54 11.44
C VAL A 131 -0.71 -15.29 11.65
N SER A 132 -1.04 -14.59 12.72
CA SER A 132 -2.42 -14.29 13.08
C SER A 132 -2.76 -12.87 12.71
N ILE A 133 -3.95 -12.69 12.13
CA ILE A 133 -4.44 -11.42 11.61
C ILE A 133 -5.65 -10.99 12.42
N SER A 134 -5.72 -9.70 12.74
CA SER A 134 -6.94 -9.12 13.29
C SER A 134 -7.00 -7.61 13.01
N PRO A 135 -8.19 -6.99 13.01
CA PRO A 135 -8.34 -5.57 12.72
C PRO A 135 -7.48 -4.67 13.60
N PHE A 136 -7.49 -4.93 14.91
CA PHE A 136 -6.83 -4.09 15.92
C PHE A 136 -5.60 -4.76 16.56
N GLY A 137 -5.35 -6.04 16.29
CA GLY A 137 -4.31 -6.82 16.97
C GLY A 137 -4.67 -7.20 18.42
N PRO A 138 -3.91 -8.10 19.04
CA PRO A 138 -4.14 -8.50 20.42
C PRO A 138 -3.70 -7.41 21.41
N GLY A 139 -4.46 -7.26 22.49
CA GLY A 139 -4.22 -6.28 23.53
C GLY A 139 -4.63 -4.85 23.17
N GLY A 140 -4.87 -4.04 24.19
CA GLY A 140 -5.43 -2.70 24.03
C GLY A 140 -6.96 -2.67 24.08
N PRO A 141 -7.55 -1.46 24.25
CA PRO A 141 -8.99 -1.32 24.50
C PRO A 141 -9.87 -1.79 23.35
N ASP A 142 -9.43 -1.69 22.09
CA ASP A 142 -10.24 -2.03 20.92
C ASP A 142 -10.03 -3.49 20.45
N SER A 143 -9.20 -4.27 21.16
CA SER A 143 -8.99 -5.68 20.84
C SER A 143 -10.31 -6.47 20.90
N GLY A 144 -10.73 -7.04 19.78
CA GLY A 144 -12.02 -7.75 19.66
C GLY A 144 -13.22 -6.88 19.30
N SER A 145 -13.06 -5.58 19.11
CA SER A 145 -14.11 -4.72 18.59
C SER A 145 -14.48 -5.10 17.15
N VAL A 146 -15.75 -4.92 16.82
CA VAL A 146 -16.21 -5.10 15.42
C VAL A 146 -15.64 -3.99 14.54
N SER A 147 -15.35 -4.33 13.29
CA SER A 147 -14.78 -3.39 12.34
C SER A 147 -15.26 -3.65 10.91
N SER A 148 -14.98 -2.72 10.04
CA SER A 148 -15.10 -2.83 8.59
C SER A 148 -13.89 -2.15 7.94
N ASP A 149 -13.72 -2.33 6.63
CA ASP A 149 -12.69 -1.63 5.86
C ASP A 149 -12.79 -0.11 6.05
N LEU A 150 -14.00 0.45 5.90
CA LEU A 150 -14.27 1.88 6.09
C LEU A 150 -13.89 2.37 7.49
N THR A 151 -14.25 1.62 8.54
CA THR A 151 -13.99 2.04 9.92
C THR A 151 -12.51 1.98 10.29
N LEU A 152 -11.76 1.03 9.76
CA LEU A 152 -10.29 0.98 9.88
C LEU A 152 -9.63 2.11 9.10
N TRP A 153 -10.11 2.40 7.88
CA TRP A 153 -9.65 3.53 7.07
C TRP A 153 -9.83 4.87 7.79
N ALA A 154 -11.00 5.08 8.41
CA ALA A 154 -11.29 6.27 9.20
C ALA A 154 -10.44 6.35 10.48
N ARG A 155 -10.33 5.25 11.23
CA ARG A 155 -9.57 5.18 12.48
C ARG A 155 -8.07 5.40 12.29
N SER A 156 -7.51 4.99 11.16
CA SER A 156 -6.08 5.16 10.83
C SER A 156 -5.71 6.59 10.42
N GLY A 157 -6.68 7.48 10.25
CA GLY A 157 -6.48 8.82 9.72
C GLY A 157 -6.34 8.87 8.19
N MET A 158 -6.47 7.73 7.50
CA MET A 158 -6.40 7.68 6.03
C MET A 158 -7.58 8.41 5.39
N ALA A 159 -8.79 8.25 5.92
CA ALA A 159 -9.95 8.98 5.43
C ALA A 159 -9.78 10.49 5.60
N TRP A 160 -9.22 10.94 6.73
CA TRP A 160 -8.92 12.35 6.98
C TRP A 160 -7.95 12.92 5.95
N THR A 161 -6.92 12.16 5.58
CA THR A 161 -5.93 12.59 4.58
C THR A 161 -6.37 12.36 3.14
N SER A 162 -7.55 11.85 2.93
CA SER A 162 -8.21 11.72 1.62
C SER A 162 -9.40 12.69 1.56
N PRO A 163 -9.48 13.54 0.56
CA PRO A 163 -8.59 13.67 -0.60
C PRO A 163 -7.23 14.26 -0.22
N GLY A 164 -6.18 13.74 -0.87
CA GLY A 164 -4.80 14.03 -0.50
C GLY A 164 -4.25 15.38 -0.96
N MET A 165 -4.94 16.10 -1.84
CA MET A 165 -4.50 17.37 -2.41
C MET A 165 -5.60 18.43 -2.32
N PRO A 166 -5.25 19.65 -1.92
CA PRO A 166 -6.18 20.65 -1.37
C PRO A 166 -6.97 21.46 -2.36
N ASP A 167 -6.43 21.65 -3.56
CA ASP A 167 -7.03 22.55 -4.55
C ASP A 167 -8.46 22.15 -4.91
N GLN A 168 -8.75 20.85 -4.73
CA GLN A 168 -10.04 20.26 -5.03
C GLN A 168 -11.01 20.32 -3.85
N VAL A 169 -10.52 20.55 -2.63
CA VAL A 169 -11.35 20.67 -1.41
C VAL A 169 -11.83 22.10 -1.19
N ARG A 170 -11.14 23.09 -1.74
CA ARG A 170 -11.57 24.50 -1.63
C ARG A 170 -12.96 24.74 -2.21
N ASP A 171 -13.29 23.99 -3.29
CA ASP A 171 -14.60 24.10 -3.91
C ASP A 171 -15.69 23.37 -3.10
N HIS A 172 -15.27 22.49 -2.15
CA HIS A 172 -16.15 21.62 -1.38
C HIS A 172 -15.74 21.50 0.10
N PRO A 173 -15.66 22.62 0.85
CA PRO A 173 -15.12 22.59 2.23
C PRO A 173 -15.95 21.78 3.22
N ASN A 174 -17.19 21.42 2.86
CA ASN A 174 -18.12 20.67 3.70
C ASN A 174 -18.24 19.18 3.29
N GLU A 175 -17.47 18.73 2.31
CA GLU A 175 -17.50 17.33 1.92
C GLU A 175 -16.84 16.43 2.98
N PRO A 176 -17.38 15.24 3.23
CA PRO A 176 -16.85 14.32 4.23
C PRO A 176 -15.44 13.82 3.85
N PRO A 177 -14.67 13.31 4.81
CA PRO A 177 -13.50 12.50 4.51
C PRO A 177 -13.83 11.34 3.58
N LEU A 178 -12.84 10.84 2.81
CA LEU A 178 -13.08 9.99 1.66
C LEU A 178 -12.46 8.60 1.83
N SER A 179 -13.18 7.58 1.34
CA SER A 179 -12.68 6.23 1.05
C SER A 179 -12.96 5.90 -0.42
N PRO A 180 -12.12 5.14 -1.12
CA PRO A 180 -12.42 4.77 -2.51
C PRO A 180 -13.64 3.83 -2.57
N THR A 181 -14.54 4.10 -3.52
CA THR A 181 -15.82 3.39 -3.65
C THR A 181 -15.60 1.95 -4.15
N GLY A 182 -16.08 0.97 -3.40
CA GLY A 182 -15.99 -0.46 -3.79
C GLY A 182 -14.58 -1.03 -3.77
N VAL A 183 -13.67 -0.43 -3.00
CA VAL A 183 -12.29 -0.87 -2.82
C VAL A 183 -12.03 -1.11 -1.33
N SER A 184 -11.64 -2.32 -0.99
CA SER A 184 -11.25 -2.68 0.39
C SER A 184 -9.78 -2.34 0.65
N ALA A 185 -9.47 -1.03 0.64
CA ALA A 185 -8.10 -0.53 0.72
C ALA A 185 -7.41 -0.86 2.05
N ALA A 186 -8.16 -0.85 3.16
CA ALA A 186 -7.63 -1.20 4.48
C ALA A 186 -7.27 -2.68 4.56
N SER A 187 -8.15 -3.54 4.06
CA SER A 187 -7.94 -4.99 4.06
C SER A 187 -6.78 -5.39 3.15
N ILE A 188 -6.66 -4.80 1.96
CA ILE A 188 -5.53 -5.08 1.06
C ILE A 188 -4.21 -4.59 1.69
N ALA A 189 -4.20 -3.41 2.32
CA ALA A 189 -3.04 -2.92 3.06
C ALA A 189 -2.65 -3.86 4.22
N GLY A 190 -3.62 -4.37 4.97
CA GLY A 190 -3.42 -5.41 5.98
C GLY A 190 -2.80 -6.68 5.39
N GLY A 191 -3.34 -7.16 4.27
CA GLY A 191 -2.83 -8.32 3.54
C GLY A 191 -1.38 -8.14 3.07
N THR A 192 -0.99 -6.94 2.65
CA THR A 192 0.42 -6.65 2.31
C THR A 192 1.35 -6.80 3.52
N ALA A 193 0.89 -6.40 4.69
CA ALA A 193 1.66 -6.59 5.93
C ALA A 193 1.77 -8.08 6.29
N VAL A 194 0.73 -8.88 6.05
CA VAL A 194 0.75 -10.34 6.25
C VAL A 194 1.76 -11.01 5.33
N VAL A 195 1.79 -10.67 4.03
CA VAL A 195 2.81 -11.19 3.10
C VAL A 195 4.22 -10.85 3.60
N THR A 196 4.44 -9.60 4.04
CA THR A 196 5.72 -9.17 4.60
C THR A 196 6.11 -10.00 5.82
N ALA A 197 5.16 -10.26 6.72
CA ALA A 197 5.37 -11.07 7.92
C ALA A 197 5.72 -12.52 7.58
N CYS A 198 4.97 -13.15 6.64
CA CYS A 198 5.22 -14.52 6.18
C CYS A 198 6.60 -14.67 5.55
N LEU A 199 6.96 -13.78 4.61
CA LEU A 199 8.27 -13.83 3.95
C LEU A 199 9.41 -13.54 4.92
N SER A 200 9.20 -12.63 5.89
CA SER A 200 10.17 -12.36 6.96
C SER A 200 10.36 -13.57 7.86
N ALA A 201 9.30 -14.29 8.20
CA ALA A 201 9.35 -15.51 9.01
C ALA A 201 10.13 -16.62 8.28
N LEU A 202 9.84 -16.81 7.00
CA LEU A 202 10.57 -17.80 6.17
C LEU A 202 12.06 -17.44 6.00
N ALA A 203 12.42 -16.15 6.05
CA ALA A 203 13.81 -15.70 5.96
C ALA A 203 14.64 -16.00 7.21
N PHE A 204 14.04 -16.32 8.35
CA PHE A 204 14.79 -16.76 9.53
C PHE A 204 15.47 -18.11 9.34
N GLY A 205 14.81 -19.05 8.65
CA GLY A 205 15.30 -20.42 8.45
C GLY A 205 15.56 -21.19 9.74
N ASP A 206 14.90 -20.81 10.82
CA ASP A 206 15.09 -21.41 12.14
C ASP A 206 14.43 -22.80 12.23
N GLU A 207 14.94 -23.62 13.13
CA GLU A 207 14.31 -24.91 13.49
C GLU A 207 13.10 -24.74 14.43
N ILE A 208 12.84 -23.52 14.90
CA ILE A 208 11.76 -23.18 15.84
C ILE A 208 10.84 -22.16 15.20
N GLY A 209 9.58 -22.53 15.05
CA GLY A 209 8.52 -21.64 14.56
C GLY A 209 8.22 -20.50 15.53
N ARG A 210 7.69 -19.43 14.97
CA ARG A 210 7.40 -18.16 15.68
C ARG A 210 5.91 -17.88 15.71
N GLU A 211 5.51 -16.96 16.55
CA GLU A 211 4.18 -16.35 16.54
C GLU A 211 4.33 -14.92 16.11
N VAL A 212 3.61 -14.54 15.06
CA VAL A 212 3.60 -13.21 14.50
C VAL A 212 2.15 -12.72 14.46
N THR A 213 1.90 -11.55 15.02
CA THR A 213 0.58 -10.93 14.97
C THR A 213 0.61 -9.73 14.04
N VAL A 214 -0.36 -9.63 13.16
CA VAL A 214 -0.56 -8.52 12.25
C VAL A 214 -1.87 -7.82 12.59
N SER A 215 -1.81 -6.52 12.81
CA SER A 215 -2.99 -5.65 12.94
C SER A 215 -3.16 -4.87 11.66
N GLU A 216 -4.36 -4.88 11.09
CA GLU A 216 -4.70 -4.08 9.91
C GLU A 216 -4.56 -2.58 10.20
N LEU A 217 -4.96 -2.14 11.40
CA LEU A 217 -4.79 -0.76 11.83
C LEU A 217 -3.31 -0.37 11.91
N ASP A 218 -2.44 -1.23 12.46
CA ASP A 218 -1.00 -0.97 12.51
C ASP A 218 -0.38 -0.88 11.11
N ALA A 219 -0.84 -1.70 10.16
CA ALA A 219 -0.43 -1.62 8.77
C ALA A 219 -0.78 -0.26 8.17
N LEU A 220 -2.02 0.21 8.35
CA LEU A 220 -2.49 1.49 7.83
C LEU A 220 -1.73 2.69 8.41
N ILE A 221 -1.51 2.74 9.72
CA ILE A 221 -0.75 3.85 10.33
C ILE A 221 0.72 3.87 9.87
N SER A 222 1.29 2.71 9.54
CA SER A 222 2.63 2.64 8.94
C SER A 222 2.66 3.28 7.55
N LEU A 223 1.59 3.17 6.78
CA LEU A 223 1.43 3.83 5.47
C LEU A 223 1.12 5.32 5.60
N ASN A 224 0.37 5.72 6.64
CA ASN A 224 0.00 7.11 6.93
C ASN A 224 1.06 7.86 7.77
N TYR A 225 2.31 7.41 7.74
CA TYR A 225 3.39 7.88 8.62
C TYR A 225 3.69 9.37 8.47
N ASP A 226 3.65 9.93 7.26
CA ASP A 226 4.06 11.31 7.01
C ASP A 226 3.11 12.33 7.66
N PRO A 227 1.79 12.30 7.45
CA PRO A 227 0.86 13.20 8.14
C PRO A 227 0.92 13.07 9.66
N ILE A 228 0.97 11.82 10.18
CA ILE A 228 1.08 11.56 11.62
C ILE A 228 2.34 12.22 12.18
N ASN A 229 3.47 12.02 11.53
CA ASN A 229 4.74 12.55 11.98
C ASN A 229 4.83 14.09 11.82
N ARG A 230 4.30 14.62 10.71
CA ARG A 230 4.24 16.05 10.43
C ARG A 230 3.45 16.80 11.50
N SER A 231 2.31 16.27 11.93
CA SER A 231 1.50 16.85 13.01
C SER A 231 2.29 17.00 14.32
N GLN A 232 3.17 16.03 14.62
CA GLN A 232 4.04 16.06 15.81
C GLN A 232 5.17 17.10 15.70
N HIS A 233 5.65 17.39 14.49
CA HIS A 233 6.72 18.36 14.25
C HIS A 233 6.18 19.80 14.18
N THR A 234 5.07 20.01 13.48
CA THR A 234 4.46 21.34 13.33
C THR A 234 3.65 21.74 14.53
N ARG A 235 3.19 20.79 15.37
CA ARG A 235 2.24 21.00 16.47
C ARG A 235 0.95 21.67 16.01
N LYS A 236 0.57 21.44 14.77
CA LYS A 236 -0.68 21.95 14.17
C LYS A 236 -1.51 20.74 13.74
N VAL A 237 -2.80 20.82 13.97
CA VAL A 237 -3.75 19.99 13.24
C VAL A 237 -3.80 20.59 11.84
N GLU A 238 -3.30 19.84 10.86
CA GLU A 238 -3.41 20.27 9.47
C GLU A 238 -4.86 20.10 9.05
N PRO A 239 -5.47 21.14 8.46
CA PRO A 239 -6.83 21.01 7.93
C PRO A 239 -6.87 19.90 6.88
N ARG A 240 -8.02 19.26 6.73
CA ARG A 240 -8.27 18.34 5.62
C ARG A 240 -8.04 19.07 4.30
N GLY A 241 -7.52 18.35 3.31
CA GLY A 241 -7.27 18.93 2.02
C GLY A 241 -6.20 20.01 2.04
N ARG A 242 -5.08 19.77 2.72
CA ARG A 242 -3.98 20.71 2.79
C ARG A 242 -3.35 20.99 1.44
N GLU A 243 -3.08 22.27 1.22
CA GLU A 243 -2.47 22.78 0.02
C GLU A 243 -0.99 22.36 -0.14
N PHE A 244 -0.73 21.66 -1.21
CA PHE A 244 0.54 21.73 -1.90
C PHE A 244 0.29 22.43 -3.24
N PRO A 245 0.35 23.77 -3.28
CA PRO A 245 0.09 24.51 -4.50
C PRO A 245 0.99 24.01 -5.61
N GLY A 246 0.41 23.56 -6.73
CA GLY A 246 1.15 23.04 -7.86
C GLY A 246 0.31 22.15 -8.75
N THR A 247 0.79 21.86 -9.94
CA THR A 247 0.09 21.09 -10.97
C THR A 247 -0.02 19.60 -10.68
N ASN A 248 0.49 19.12 -9.53
CA ASN A 248 0.44 17.70 -9.14
C ASN A 248 -0.95 17.32 -8.57
N CYS A 249 -2.00 17.73 -9.24
CA CYS A 249 -3.41 17.46 -8.93
C CYS A 249 -4.15 17.03 -10.20
N TYR A 250 -5.41 16.60 -10.07
CA TYR A 250 -6.25 16.33 -11.22
C TYR A 250 -6.76 17.65 -11.84
N LEU A 251 -6.48 17.83 -13.12
CA LEU A 251 -6.94 18.94 -13.93
C LEU A 251 -7.89 18.42 -15.01
N PRO A 252 -8.99 19.11 -15.33
CA PRO A 252 -9.88 18.70 -16.41
C PRO A 252 -9.19 18.85 -17.77
N CYS A 253 -9.46 17.93 -18.69
CA CYS A 253 -9.07 17.97 -20.11
C CYS A 253 -10.29 17.68 -21.00
N VAL A 254 -10.13 17.66 -22.32
CA VAL A 254 -11.25 17.49 -23.27
C VAL A 254 -12.03 16.21 -23.01
N ASP A 255 -11.34 15.11 -22.67
CA ASP A 255 -11.88 13.75 -22.59
C ASP A 255 -11.82 13.17 -21.16
N GLY A 256 -11.62 14.01 -20.14
CA GLY A 256 -11.60 13.56 -18.75
C GLY A 256 -10.69 14.39 -17.85
N TRP A 257 -9.78 13.74 -17.18
CA TRP A 257 -8.89 14.34 -16.18
C TRP A 257 -7.43 13.93 -16.41
N ILE A 258 -6.50 14.82 -16.11
CA ILE A 258 -5.07 14.58 -16.23
C ILE A 258 -4.32 15.05 -14.99
N VAL A 259 -3.22 14.39 -14.67
CA VAL A 259 -2.27 14.84 -13.65
C VAL A 259 -0.99 15.31 -14.33
N ILE A 260 -0.48 16.48 -13.93
CA ILE A 260 0.75 17.06 -14.46
C ILE A 260 1.75 17.27 -13.30
N GLY A 261 2.80 16.48 -13.25
CA GLY A 261 3.80 16.49 -12.18
C GLY A 261 4.95 17.47 -12.42
N ALA A 262 4.66 18.75 -12.67
CA ALA A 262 5.69 19.78 -12.81
C ALA A 262 6.23 20.23 -11.44
N THR A 263 7.11 19.41 -10.84
CA THR A 263 7.52 19.55 -9.43
C THR A 263 8.74 20.45 -9.20
N ASN A 264 9.47 20.81 -10.25
CA ASN A 264 10.67 21.65 -10.15
C ASN A 264 10.69 22.72 -11.22
N GLN A 265 11.68 23.63 -11.16
CA GLN A 265 11.76 24.78 -12.07
C GLN A 265 11.94 24.37 -13.53
N ALA A 266 12.75 23.34 -13.80
CA ALA A 266 12.95 22.86 -15.17
C ALA A 266 11.67 22.24 -15.77
N HIS A 267 10.87 21.54 -14.93
CA HIS A 267 9.57 21.03 -15.36
C HIS A 267 8.58 22.17 -15.64
N TRP A 268 8.62 23.24 -14.85
CA TRP A 268 7.79 24.41 -15.11
C TRP A 268 8.14 25.07 -16.44
N GLU A 269 9.41 25.32 -16.69
CA GLU A 269 9.89 25.91 -17.94
C GLU A 269 9.51 25.06 -19.16
N ALA A 270 9.64 23.74 -19.04
CA ALA A 270 9.22 22.80 -20.08
C ALA A 270 7.69 22.78 -20.27
N LEU A 271 6.90 22.92 -19.20
CA LEU A 271 5.44 23.04 -19.28
C LEU A 271 5.03 24.33 -19.99
N VAL A 272 5.67 25.45 -19.64
CA VAL A 272 5.44 26.75 -20.29
C VAL A 272 5.76 26.69 -21.79
N ASP A 273 6.84 25.99 -22.18
CA ASP A 273 7.19 25.78 -23.58
C ASP A 273 6.12 24.97 -24.34
N VAL A 274 5.58 23.90 -23.72
CA VAL A 274 4.48 23.12 -24.29
C VAL A 274 3.18 23.93 -24.42
N MET A 275 2.92 24.85 -23.48
CA MET A 275 1.79 25.78 -23.56
C MET A 275 1.95 26.86 -24.65
N GLY A 276 3.10 26.91 -25.33
CA GLY A 276 3.39 27.92 -26.38
C GLY A 276 3.91 29.24 -25.81
N GLY A 277 4.44 29.27 -24.58
CA GLY A 277 5.06 30.45 -23.98
C GLY A 277 4.07 31.60 -23.71
N PRO A 278 2.95 31.38 -23.02
CA PRO A 278 1.97 32.46 -22.81
C PRO A 278 2.57 33.56 -21.93
N ASP A 279 2.28 34.81 -22.25
CA ASP A 279 2.86 35.98 -21.60
C ASP A 279 2.69 35.98 -20.07
N TRP A 280 1.57 35.47 -19.57
CA TRP A 280 1.30 35.39 -18.14
C TRP A 280 2.25 34.43 -17.40
N ALA A 281 2.78 33.42 -18.05
CA ALA A 281 3.63 32.39 -17.43
C ALA A 281 5.05 32.90 -17.14
N THR A 282 5.47 34.00 -17.77
CA THR A 282 6.80 34.60 -17.63
C THR A 282 6.77 35.91 -16.87
N THR A 283 5.65 36.23 -16.22
CA THR A 283 5.53 37.41 -15.34
C THR A 283 6.04 37.07 -13.95
N GLY A 284 6.61 38.03 -13.22
CA GLY A 284 7.20 37.83 -11.89
C GLY A 284 6.27 37.18 -10.83
N ALA A 285 4.95 37.08 -11.13
CA ALA A 285 3.99 36.42 -10.26
C ALA A 285 4.12 34.88 -10.30
N PHE A 286 4.74 34.29 -11.35
CA PHE A 286 4.81 32.84 -11.58
C PHE A 286 6.22 32.34 -11.90
N ASP A 287 7.25 33.18 -11.81
CA ASP A 287 8.62 32.82 -12.18
C ASP A 287 9.23 31.76 -11.27
N ALA A 288 9.20 31.98 -9.96
CA ALA A 288 9.74 31.05 -9.00
C ALA A 288 8.67 30.11 -8.45
N ARG A 289 9.10 28.96 -7.92
CA ARG A 289 8.20 27.97 -7.32
C ARG A 289 7.36 28.55 -6.18
N ASP A 290 8.01 29.34 -5.31
CA ASP A 290 7.33 29.93 -4.14
C ASP A 290 6.30 30.98 -4.59
N ASP A 291 6.58 31.74 -5.67
CA ASP A 291 5.64 32.68 -6.25
C ASP A 291 4.43 31.97 -6.85
N ARG A 292 4.63 30.86 -7.58
CA ARG A 292 3.54 30.02 -8.10
C ARG A 292 2.69 29.46 -6.98
N SER A 293 3.32 28.99 -5.90
CA SER A 293 2.60 28.48 -4.73
C SER A 293 1.77 29.56 -4.06
N ALA A 294 2.33 30.77 -3.89
CA ALA A 294 1.64 31.89 -3.27
C ALA A 294 0.47 32.41 -4.13
N ASN A 295 0.58 32.30 -5.46
CA ASN A 295 -0.41 32.79 -6.42
C ASN A 295 -1.18 31.66 -7.11
N TRP A 296 -1.27 30.46 -6.46
CA TRP A 296 -1.87 29.27 -7.07
C TRP A 296 -3.32 29.49 -7.52
N ASP A 297 -4.12 30.21 -6.75
CA ASP A 297 -5.52 30.51 -7.07
C ASP A 297 -5.68 31.32 -8.38
N ALA A 298 -4.69 32.13 -8.70
CA ALA A 298 -4.66 32.87 -9.96
C ALA A 298 -4.07 32.03 -11.11
N LEU A 299 -3.14 31.14 -10.81
CA LEU A 299 -2.44 30.30 -11.80
C LEU A 299 -3.30 29.13 -12.28
N MET A 300 -3.99 28.44 -11.35
CA MET A 300 -4.76 27.22 -11.67
C MET A 300 -5.80 27.43 -12.79
N PRO A 301 -6.64 28.49 -12.77
CA PRO A 301 -7.59 28.74 -13.85
C PRO A 301 -6.94 28.91 -15.23
N LEU A 302 -5.74 29.49 -15.28
CA LEU A 302 -5.00 29.69 -16.55
C LEU A 302 -4.49 28.35 -17.11
N ILE A 303 -4.02 27.46 -16.23
CA ILE A 303 -3.61 26.11 -16.63
C ILE A 303 -4.83 25.30 -17.08
N VAL A 304 -5.93 25.35 -16.33
CA VAL A 304 -7.19 24.68 -16.66
C VAL A 304 -7.73 25.13 -18.01
N ALA A 305 -7.69 26.45 -18.30
CA ALA A 305 -8.11 26.99 -19.59
C ALA A 305 -7.32 26.40 -20.75
N TRP A 306 -6.05 26.04 -20.54
CA TRP A 306 -5.23 25.37 -21.53
C TRP A 306 -5.50 23.86 -21.58
N THR A 307 -5.53 23.15 -20.46
CA THR A 307 -5.73 21.69 -20.44
C THR A 307 -7.08 21.30 -21.03
N THR A 308 -8.13 22.09 -20.84
CA THR A 308 -9.47 21.86 -21.41
C THR A 308 -9.55 22.02 -22.94
N THR A 309 -8.46 22.44 -23.59
CA THR A 309 -8.35 22.47 -25.06
C THR A 309 -7.63 21.25 -25.63
N GLN A 310 -7.13 20.34 -24.80
CA GLN A 310 -6.28 19.21 -25.19
C GLN A 310 -6.89 17.90 -24.71
N THR A 311 -6.60 16.79 -25.41
CA THR A 311 -6.92 15.44 -24.93
C THR A 311 -5.92 14.99 -23.88
N GLY A 312 -6.33 14.09 -22.97
CA GLY A 312 -5.44 13.54 -21.95
C GLY A 312 -4.27 12.76 -22.57
N SER A 313 -4.51 12.02 -23.66
CA SER A 313 -3.47 11.28 -24.38
C SER A 313 -2.42 12.20 -25.00
N ASP A 314 -2.84 13.26 -25.72
CA ASP A 314 -1.92 14.19 -26.36
C ASP A 314 -1.06 14.94 -25.34
N LEU A 315 -1.68 15.39 -24.22
CA LEU A 315 -0.95 16.01 -23.12
C LEU A 315 0.06 15.06 -22.49
N THR A 316 -0.32 13.81 -22.29
CA THR A 316 0.58 12.79 -21.72
C THR A 316 1.80 12.59 -22.61
N GLU A 317 1.61 12.40 -23.91
CA GLU A 317 2.71 12.21 -24.87
C GLU A 317 3.66 13.41 -24.90
N GLN A 318 3.10 14.62 -25.04
CA GLN A 318 3.90 15.85 -25.12
C GLN A 318 4.71 16.13 -23.86
N LEU A 319 4.10 15.93 -22.69
CA LEU A 319 4.75 16.25 -21.40
C LEU A 319 5.73 15.15 -20.97
N GLN A 320 5.42 13.88 -21.21
CA GLN A 320 6.36 12.77 -20.98
C GLN A 320 7.60 12.89 -21.86
N ALA A 321 7.46 13.32 -23.12
CA ALA A 321 8.60 13.60 -24.00
C ALA A 321 9.54 14.69 -23.48
N ARG A 322 9.07 15.54 -22.55
CA ARG A 322 9.85 16.59 -21.85
C ARG A 322 10.30 16.15 -20.45
N GLY A 323 10.07 14.89 -20.07
CA GLY A 323 10.42 14.33 -18.76
C GLY A 323 9.51 14.79 -17.62
N ILE A 324 8.35 15.35 -17.92
CA ILE A 324 7.34 15.73 -16.93
C ILE A 324 6.44 14.51 -16.70
N GLY A 325 6.47 13.97 -15.48
CA GLY A 325 5.58 12.87 -15.09
C GLY A 325 4.12 13.27 -15.24
N THR A 326 3.41 12.65 -16.15
CA THR A 326 2.04 13.00 -16.52
C THR A 326 1.30 11.77 -17.02
N HIS A 327 0.03 11.64 -16.66
CA HIS A 327 -0.88 10.66 -17.24
C HIS A 327 -2.33 11.12 -17.07
N TRP A 328 -3.19 10.78 -18.03
CA TRP A 328 -4.63 10.96 -17.84
C TRP A 328 -5.16 9.97 -16.81
N ALA A 329 -6.28 10.31 -16.18
CA ALA A 329 -6.99 9.42 -15.28
C ALA A 329 -7.67 8.30 -16.07
N THR A 330 -7.12 7.10 -15.99
CA THR A 330 -7.70 5.94 -16.67
C THR A 330 -8.93 5.44 -15.94
N THR A 331 -9.90 4.96 -16.71
CA THR A 331 -10.96 4.11 -16.17
C THR A 331 -10.41 2.76 -15.73
N LEU A 332 -11.20 2.02 -14.96
CA LEU A 332 -10.87 0.63 -14.57
C LEU A 332 -10.61 -0.26 -15.80
N ALA A 333 -11.43 -0.09 -16.84
CA ALA A 333 -11.31 -0.85 -18.09
C ALA A 333 -10.04 -0.50 -18.87
N GLU A 334 -9.68 0.78 -18.98
CA GLU A 334 -8.45 1.22 -19.64
C GLU A 334 -7.20 0.75 -18.89
N ALA A 335 -7.21 0.83 -17.57
CA ALA A 335 -6.10 0.34 -16.73
C ALA A 335 -5.87 -1.17 -16.94
N ALA A 336 -6.93 -1.98 -16.94
CA ALA A 336 -6.86 -3.43 -17.17
C ALA A 336 -6.44 -3.78 -18.61
N ALA A 337 -6.84 -2.99 -19.61
CA ALA A 337 -6.51 -3.20 -21.03
C ALA A 337 -5.14 -2.65 -21.44
N SER A 338 -4.41 -1.97 -20.54
CA SER A 338 -3.14 -1.33 -20.86
C SER A 338 -2.07 -2.35 -21.27
N GLU A 339 -1.31 -2.01 -22.34
CA GLU A 339 -0.19 -2.82 -22.80
C GLU A 339 0.97 -2.87 -21.80
N GLN A 340 1.13 -1.86 -20.96
CA GLN A 340 2.25 -1.80 -20.00
C GLN A 340 2.23 -2.98 -19.01
N PRO A 341 1.18 -3.19 -18.19
CA PRO A 341 1.15 -4.32 -17.27
C PRO A 341 1.00 -5.67 -18.01
N SER A 342 0.31 -5.70 -19.15
CA SER A 342 0.11 -6.92 -19.94
C SER A 342 1.43 -7.44 -20.53
N SER A 343 2.27 -6.57 -21.10
CA SER A 343 3.58 -6.93 -21.65
C SER A 343 4.57 -7.40 -20.59
N ARG A 344 4.32 -7.07 -19.31
CA ARG A 344 5.11 -7.50 -18.15
C ARG A 344 4.55 -8.78 -17.49
N GLY A 345 3.42 -9.30 -18.00
CA GLY A 345 2.77 -10.49 -17.44
C GLY A 345 2.13 -10.28 -16.07
N TYR A 346 1.80 -9.02 -15.73
CA TYR A 346 1.19 -8.68 -14.44
C TYR A 346 -0.22 -9.23 -14.31
N PHE A 347 -1.03 -9.15 -15.37
CA PHE A 347 -2.35 -9.76 -15.39
C PHE A 347 -2.28 -11.21 -15.88
N HIS A 348 -3.02 -12.07 -15.23
CA HIS A 348 -3.25 -13.45 -15.67
C HIS A 348 -4.75 -13.73 -15.77
N GLU A 349 -5.10 -14.73 -16.59
CA GLU A 349 -6.48 -15.10 -16.86
C GLU A 349 -6.96 -16.15 -15.87
N GLU A 350 -8.09 -15.87 -15.21
CA GLU A 350 -8.80 -16.80 -14.36
C GLU A 350 -10.20 -17.07 -14.94
N GLU A 351 -10.75 -18.26 -14.64
CA GLU A 351 -12.13 -18.60 -15.03
C GLU A 351 -13.08 -18.41 -13.84
N VAL A 352 -13.95 -17.41 -13.91
CA VAL A 352 -14.97 -17.10 -12.92
C VAL A 352 -16.35 -17.21 -13.57
N ASP A 353 -17.21 -18.10 -13.08
CA ASP A 353 -18.57 -18.35 -13.57
C ASP A 353 -18.66 -18.54 -15.10
N GLY A 354 -17.68 -19.25 -15.68
CA GLY A 354 -17.60 -19.51 -17.11
C GLY A 354 -17.12 -18.32 -17.96
N LYS A 355 -16.67 -17.23 -17.34
CA LYS A 355 -16.04 -16.07 -17.98
C LYS A 355 -14.55 -16.05 -17.68
N ARG A 356 -13.76 -15.68 -18.68
CA ARG A 356 -12.34 -15.34 -18.46
C ARG A 356 -12.26 -13.92 -17.91
N VAL A 357 -11.58 -13.77 -16.80
CA VAL A 357 -11.34 -12.50 -16.11
C VAL A 357 -9.85 -12.27 -15.94
N SER A 358 -9.42 -11.06 -16.21
CA SER A 358 -8.03 -10.64 -16.02
C SER A 358 -7.84 -10.25 -14.55
N VAL A 359 -6.90 -10.89 -13.88
CA VAL A 359 -6.67 -10.75 -12.43
C VAL A 359 -5.27 -10.20 -12.17
N PRO A 360 -5.13 -9.20 -11.30
CA PRO A 360 -3.83 -8.69 -10.88
C PRO A 360 -2.95 -9.74 -10.21
N GLY A 361 -1.68 -9.80 -10.62
CA GLY A 361 -0.66 -10.69 -10.05
C GLY A 361 0.32 -9.98 -9.12
N ILE A 362 1.55 -10.50 -9.02
CA ILE A 362 2.63 -9.91 -8.23
C ILE A 362 3.28 -8.72 -8.97
N PRO A 363 3.55 -7.58 -8.28
CA PRO A 363 3.99 -6.34 -8.93
C PRO A 363 5.50 -6.27 -9.21
N PHE A 364 6.14 -7.38 -9.50
CA PHE A 364 7.57 -7.43 -9.82
C PHE A 364 7.93 -8.61 -10.71
N VAL A 365 9.01 -8.41 -11.44
CA VAL A 365 9.64 -9.45 -12.26
C VAL A 365 11.03 -9.77 -11.70
N LEU A 366 11.32 -11.04 -11.52
CA LEU A 366 12.64 -11.52 -11.09
C LEU A 366 13.41 -12.05 -12.29
N SER A 367 14.67 -11.65 -12.43
CA SER A 367 15.58 -12.20 -13.44
C SER A 367 16.97 -12.49 -12.89
N GLN A 368 17.66 -13.47 -13.48
CA GLN A 368 19.04 -13.83 -13.17
C GLN A 368 19.86 -13.72 -14.44
N SER A 369 21.12 -13.27 -14.33
CA SER A 369 22.02 -13.18 -15.49
C SER A 369 22.31 -14.58 -16.05
N ASP A 370 22.10 -14.77 -17.35
CA ASP A 370 22.35 -16.05 -18.03
C ASP A 370 23.84 -16.32 -18.23
N ASP A 371 24.69 -15.29 -18.30
CA ASP A 371 26.12 -15.41 -18.58
C ASP A 371 26.94 -16.02 -17.43
N LEU A 372 26.32 -16.21 -16.24
CA LEU A 372 26.99 -16.76 -15.06
C LEU A 372 26.75 -18.28 -14.85
N ARG A 373 26.35 -19.01 -15.90
CA ARG A 373 25.95 -20.43 -15.78
C ARG A 373 27.05 -21.38 -15.33
N ASP A 374 28.34 -21.03 -15.45
CA ASP A 374 29.45 -21.97 -15.28
C ASP A 374 30.43 -21.67 -14.13
N SER A 375 30.21 -20.66 -13.29
CA SER A 375 31.13 -20.42 -12.16
C SER A 375 30.73 -21.30 -10.96
N THR A 376 31.31 -22.50 -10.89
CA THR A 376 31.19 -23.42 -9.74
C THR A 376 32.08 -23.04 -8.55
N ASP A 377 32.74 -21.89 -8.59
CA ASP A 377 33.59 -21.44 -7.49
C ASP A 377 32.79 -20.83 -6.34
N ARG A 378 32.42 -21.69 -5.40
CA ARG A 378 31.64 -21.37 -4.19
C ARG A 378 32.44 -20.72 -3.07
N SER A 379 33.55 -20.05 -3.37
CA SER A 379 34.48 -19.54 -2.34
C SER A 379 33.99 -18.30 -1.59
N THR A 380 32.92 -17.61 -2.07
CA THR A 380 32.21 -16.60 -1.30
C THR A 380 30.82 -17.12 -0.97
N SER A 381 30.71 -17.87 0.12
CA SER A 381 29.38 -18.23 0.66
C SER A 381 28.59 -16.97 0.85
N PRO A 382 27.43 -16.78 0.16
CA PRO A 382 26.46 -15.78 0.57
C PRO A 382 26.23 -15.97 2.07
N ALA A 383 26.00 -14.91 2.81
CA ALA A 383 25.70 -15.00 4.23
C ALA A 383 24.47 -15.92 4.38
N GLY A 384 24.71 -17.24 4.48
CA GLY A 384 23.70 -18.24 4.67
C GLY A 384 22.94 -17.95 5.95
N ILE A 385 21.72 -18.46 6.05
CA ILE A 385 20.94 -18.45 7.27
C ILE A 385 21.83 -18.88 8.43
N ARG A 386 22.13 -17.94 9.35
CA ARG A 386 22.95 -18.23 10.54
C ARG A 386 22.02 -18.54 11.69
N PRO A 387 22.13 -19.73 12.32
CA PRO A 387 21.33 -20.06 13.51
C PRO A 387 21.54 -19.03 14.62
N GLY A 388 20.47 -18.74 15.37
CA GLY A 388 20.52 -17.85 16.53
C GLY A 388 20.40 -16.35 16.22
N ARG A 389 19.97 -15.97 15.03
CA ARG A 389 19.63 -14.55 14.70
C ARG A 389 18.50 -14.05 15.58
N LYS A 390 18.62 -12.79 16.01
CA LYS A 390 17.54 -12.10 16.75
C LYS A 390 16.52 -11.50 15.80
N LEU A 391 16.95 -11.10 14.58
CA LEU A 391 16.12 -10.50 13.53
C LEU A 391 16.35 -11.21 12.20
N PRO A 392 15.34 -11.25 11.29
CA PRO A 392 15.39 -12.04 10.04
C PRO A 392 16.60 -11.73 9.16
N LEU A 393 16.94 -10.44 9.06
CA LEU A 393 18.00 -9.95 8.16
C LEU A 393 19.28 -9.56 8.89
N GLU A 394 19.49 -10.03 10.11
CA GLU A 394 20.75 -9.80 10.84
C GLU A 394 21.94 -10.36 10.07
N GLY A 395 22.94 -9.48 9.81
CA GLY A 395 24.11 -9.79 9.00
C GLY A 395 23.96 -9.52 7.51
N THR A 396 22.78 -9.10 7.06
CA THR A 396 22.54 -8.64 5.67
C THR A 396 22.92 -7.17 5.53
N ARG A 397 23.67 -6.82 4.49
CA ARG A 397 24.05 -5.43 4.18
C ARG A 397 23.32 -4.92 2.95
N VAL A 398 22.77 -3.71 3.07
CA VAL A 398 22.01 -3.01 2.02
C VAL A 398 22.69 -1.70 1.70
N LEU A 399 22.94 -1.43 0.43
CA LEU A 399 23.38 -0.14 -0.08
C LEU A 399 22.15 0.55 -0.72
N ASP A 400 21.68 1.62 -0.09
CA ASP A 400 20.43 2.28 -0.40
C ASP A 400 20.69 3.63 -1.08
N PHE A 401 20.40 3.73 -2.39
CA PHE A 401 20.43 4.96 -3.17
C PHE A 401 19.04 5.59 -3.32
N GLY A 402 18.03 5.08 -2.61
CA GLY A 402 16.65 5.50 -2.73
C GLY A 402 16.42 6.99 -2.50
N GLN A 403 15.60 7.58 -3.36
CA GLN A 403 15.15 8.96 -3.30
C GLN A 403 13.62 9.02 -3.12
N TYR A 404 13.08 10.17 -2.77
CA TYR A 404 11.65 10.38 -2.48
C TYR A 404 11.15 9.46 -1.36
N ILE A 405 10.18 8.57 -1.60
CA ILE A 405 9.48 7.81 -0.56
C ILE A 405 9.59 6.29 -0.78
N ALA A 406 9.18 5.75 -1.92
CA ALA A 406 8.98 4.32 -2.12
C ALA A 406 10.23 3.48 -1.85
N ALA A 407 11.36 3.78 -2.49
CA ALA A 407 12.62 3.06 -2.28
C ALA A 407 13.21 3.27 -0.88
N PRO A 408 13.26 4.51 -0.31
CA PRO A 408 13.64 4.71 1.08
C PRO A 408 12.77 3.94 2.08
N PHE A 409 11.49 3.75 1.79
CA PHE A 409 10.59 2.97 2.64
C PHE A 409 10.98 1.49 2.69
N VAL A 410 11.43 0.90 1.57
CA VAL A 410 12.03 -0.45 1.56
C VAL A 410 13.23 -0.51 2.48
N GLY A 411 14.18 0.43 2.36
CA GLY A 411 15.37 0.48 3.23
C GLY A 411 15.00 0.59 4.73
N ARG A 412 13.92 1.33 5.07
CA ARG A 412 13.38 1.40 6.44
C ARG A 412 12.88 0.04 6.92
N TRP A 413 12.12 -0.70 6.09
CA TRP A 413 11.64 -2.05 6.41
C TRP A 413 12.79 -3.02 6.63
N LEU A 414 13.78 -3.05 5.71
CA LEU A 414 14.93 -3.96 5.83
C LEU A 414 15.76 -3.65 7.08
N ALA A 415 15.93 -2.36 7.43
CA ALA A 415 16.57 -1.96 8.68
C ALA A 415 15.79 -2.43 9.91
N ALA A 416 14.45 -2.34 9.89
CA ALA A 416 13.59 -2.84 10.96
C ALA A 416 13.69 -4.37 11.12
N LEU A 417 13.88 -5.09 10.02
CA LEU A 417 14.10 -6.53 9.99
C LEU A 417 15.55 -6.94 10.35
N GLY A 418 16.43 -5.99 10.65
CA GLY A 418 17.78 -6.25 11.17
C GLY A 418 18.93 -6.07 10.18
N ALA A 419 18.67 -5.65 8.93
CA ALA A 419 19.72 -5.39 7.98
C ALA A 419 20.56 -4.14 8.33
N GLU A 420 21.84 -4.17 8.00
CA GLU A 420 22.69 -2.98 7.99
C GLU A 420 22.42 -2.18 6.72
N VAL A 421 21.63 -1.11 6.82
CA VAL A 421 21.26 -0.28 5.67
C VAL A 421 22.14 0.98 5.63
N ILE A 422 22.87 1.18 4.53
CA ILE A 422 23.71 2.33 4.27
C ILE A 422 23.02 3.23 3.24
N LEU A 423 22.50 4.37 3.71
CA LEU A 423 21.89 5.40 2.87
C LEU A 423 22.98 6.24 2.22
N VAL A 424 23.02 6.23 0.88
CA VAL A 424 23.96 7.04 0.09
C VAL A 424 23.28 8.33 -0.36
N GLU A 425 23.84 9.44 0.06
CA GLU A 425 23.38 10.79 -0.31
C GLU A 425 24.58 11.75 -0.47
N SER A 426 24.34 12.99 -0.81
CA SER A 426 25.42 13.96 -0.91
C SER A 426 25.02 15.29 -0.28
N ARG A 427 25.99 16.07 0.20
CA ARG A 427 25.74 17.42 0.69
C ARG A 427 25.26 18.38 -0.41
N LEU A 428 25.64 18.10 -1.67
CA LEU A 428 25.27 18.91 -2.83
C LEU A 428 23.89 18.48 -3.40
N ASN A 429 23.48 17.26 -3.11
CA ASN A 429 22.18 16.72 -3.49
C ASN A 429 21.73 15.80 -2.35
N PRO A 430 21.23 16.37 -1.24
CA PRO A 430 20.71 15.59 -0.14
C PRO A 430 19.48 14.80 -0.59
N ALA A 431 19.15 13.72 0.10
CA ALA A 431 17.95 12.97 -0.17
C ALA A 431 16.70 13.89 -0.09
N ASP A 432 15.80 13.78 -1.08
CA ASP A 432 14.67 14.68 -1.22
C ASP A 432 13.77 14.72 0.03
N PHE A 433 13.65 13.60 0.73
CA PHE A 433 12.90 13.54 1.98
C PHE A 433 13.56 14.29 3.17
N ARG A 434 14.74 14.90 2.98
CA ARG A 434 15.31 15.89 3.90
C ARG A 434 14.69 17.29 3.73
N ALA A 435 14.12 17.56 2.56
CA ALA A 435 13.30 18.76 2.35
C ALA A 435 11.97 18.60 3.11
N GLY A 436 11.36 19.68 3.53
CA GLY A 436 10.03 19.59 4.12
C GLY A 436 9.73 20.64 5.17
N ALA A 437 8.66 20.42 5.90
CA ALA A 437 8.09 21.37 6.83
C ALA A 437 9.09 21.80 7.92
N VAL A 438 9.14 23.10 8.15
CA VAL A 438 9.84 23.65 9.30
C VAL A 438 9.07 23.30 10.57
N GLY A 439 9.76 22.84 11.60
CA GLY A 439 9.12 22.53 12.89
C GLY A 439 8.46 23.77 13.52
N ALA A 440 7.65 23.54 14.55
CA ALA A 440 6.91 24.59 15.26
C ALA A 440 7.81 25.70 15.84
N ASP A 441 9.10 25.41 16.01
CA ASP A 441 10.12 26.38 16.48
C ASP A 441 10.70 27.26 15.36
N GLY A 442 10.29 27.03 14.11
CA GLY A 442 10.77 27.81 12.96
C GLY A 442 12.22 27.54 12.55
N ILE A 443 12.91 26.57 13.16
CA ILE A 443 14.33 26.31 12.92
C ILE A 443 14.47 25.35 11.74
N PRO A 444 15.11 25.76 10.61
CA PRO A 444 15.39 24.86 9.51
C PRO A 444 16.57 23.91 9.83
N GLY A 445 16.65 22.79 9.14
CA GLY A 445 17.81 21.91 9.24
C GLY A 445 17.60 20.55 8.55
N PRO A 446 18.66 19.96 7.99
CA PRO A 446 18.55 18.74 7.17
C PRO A 446 18.12 17.49 7.95
N ASN A 447 18.23 17.50 9.29
CA ASN A 447 17.83 16.41 10.17
C ASN A 447 16.49 16.70 10.87
N ARG A 448 15.78 17.74 10.48
CA ARG A 448 14.55 18.20 11.14
C ARG A 448 13.30 17.90 10.33
N SER A 449 13.47 17.40 9.10
CA SER A 449 12.34 17.00 8.25
C SER A 449 11.57 15.84 8.88
N PRO A 450 10.24 15.93 8.99
CA PRO A 450 9.38 14.83 9.43
C PRO A 450 9.58 13.54 8.62
N ALA A 451 9.60 13.65 7.30
CA ALA A 451 9.78 12.52 6.39
C ALA A 451 11.16 11.86 6.57
N PHE A 452 12.22 12.66 6.68
CA PHE A 452 13.56 12.13 6.94
C PHE A 452 13.62 11.32 8.23
N ASN A 453 13.02 11.83 9.31
CA ASN A 453 13.05 11.20 10.62
C ASN A 453 12.30 9.85 10.67
N VAL A 454 11.44 9.56 9.70
CA VAL A 454 10.81 8.25 9.55
C VAL A 454 11.54 7.38 8.53
N LEU A 455 11.79 7.88 7.33
CA LEU A 455 12.35 7.09 6.23
C LEU A 455 13.81 6.66 6.45
N ALA A 456 14.56 7.44 7.26
CA ALA A 456 15.95 7.13 7.62
C ALA A 456 16.10 6.31 8.91
N GLN A 457 14.99 5.88 9.55
CA GLN A 457 15.07 5.10 10.79
C GLN A 457 15.90 3.84 10.62
N GLY A 458 16.92 3.68 11.48
CA GLY A 458 17.79 2.51 11.50
C GLY A 458 18.87 2.47 10.41
N LYS A 459 18.91 3.47 9.53
CA LYS A 459 19.91 3.56 8.46
C LYS A 459 21.19 4.28 8.94
N LYS A 460 22.32 3.95 8.33
CA LYS A 460 23.60 4.65 8.46
C LYS A 460 23.77 5.58 7.25
N GLY A 461 24.06 6.86 7.48
CA GLY A 461 24.28 7.82 6.40
C GLY A 461 25.70 7.76 5.86
N LEU A 462 25.86 7.80 4.53
CA LEU A 462 27.12 7.92 3.82
C LEU A 462 27.01 9.04 2.79
N SER A 463 27.89 10.05 2.91
CA SER A 463 27.91 11.16 1.95
C SER A 463 28.90 10.89 0.81
N LEU A 464 28.37 10.68 -0.40
CA LEU A 464 29.14 10.49 -1.63
C LEU A 464 28.59 11.40 -2.75
N ASN A 465 29.46 12.17 -3.37
CA ASN A 465 29.10 12.93 -4.57
C ASN A 465 29.24 12.06 -5.82
N MET A 466 28.18 11.41 -6.25
CA MET A 466 28.16 10.49 -7.39
C MET A 466 28.56 11.10 -8.74
N ARG A 467 28.74 12.43 -8.80
CA ARG A 467 29.30 13.11 -9.99
C ARG A 467 30.80 12.87 -10.14
N THR A 468 31.50 12.49 -9.08
CA THR A 468 32.96 12.24 -9.12
C THR A 468 33.28 10.76 -9.37
N ALA A 469 34.39 10.49 -10.04
CA ALA A 469 34.86 9.13 -10.32
C ALA A 469 35.23 8.38 -9.02
N GLU A 470 35.82 9.09 -8.06
CA GLU A 470 36.25 8.54 -6.77
C GLU A 470 35.06 8.06 -5.95
N ALA A 471 33.97 8.85 -5.91
CA ALA A 471 32.75 8.45 -5.20
C ALA A 471 32.10 7.21 -5.85
N ARG A 472 32.05 7.16 -7.19
CA ARG A 472 31.57 5.97 -7.92
C ARG A 472 32.44 4.73 -7.65
N ALA A 473 33.77 4.87 -7.58
CA ALA A 473 34.67 3.79 -7.23
C ALA A 473 34.43 3.27 -5.79
N ILE A 474 34.19 4.18 -4.83
CA ILE A 474 33.84 3.82 -3.46
C ILE A 474 32.48 3.08 -3.43
N ALA A 475 31.48 3.62 -4.11
CA ALA A 475 30.15 3.00 -4.20
C ALA A 475 30.19 1.60 -4.82
N ARG A 476 30.99 1.43 -5.92
CA ARG A 476 31.18 0.13 -6.58
C ARG A 476 31.83 -0.90 -5.63
N ARG A 477 32.84 -0.47 -4.85
CA ARG A 477 33.49 -1.34 -3.84
C ARG A 477 32.53 -1.70 -2.70
N LEU A 478 31.68 -0.77 -2.26
CA LEU A 478 30.64 -1.06 -1.24
C LEU A 478 29.59 -2.02 -1.78
N ALA A 479 29.12 -1.81 -3.01
CA ALA A 479 28.15 -2.68 -3.66
C ALA A 479 28.66 -4.12 -3.80
N SER A 480 29.96 -4.31 -4.13
CA SER A 480 30.55 -5.65 -4.20
C SER A 480 30.62 -6.40 -2.86
N GLN A 481 30.43 -5.68 -1.75
CA GLN A 481 30.43 -6.21 -0.38
C GLN A 481 29.02 -6.15 0.26
N SER A 482 28.01 -5.80 -0.50
CA SER A 482 26.64 -5.71 -0.05
C SER A 482 25.80 -6.87 -0.59
N ASP A 483 24.81 -7.29 0.18
CA ASP A 483 23.85 -8.31 -0.25
C ASP A 483 22.79 -7.74 -1.17
N ILE A 484 22.42 -6.48 -0.95
CA ILE A 484 21.30 -5.81 -1.62
C ILE A 484 21.73 -4.41 -2.03
N VAL A 485 21.36 -4.01 -3.26
CA VAL A 485 21.37 -2.62 -3.73
C VAL A 485 19.94 -2.19 -4.02
N ILE A 486 19.58 -0.98 -3.58
CA ILE A 486 18.26 -0.37 -3.82
C ILE A 486 18.45 0.94 -4.58
N GLU A 487 17.67 1.13 -5.65
CA GLU A 487 17.63 2.39 -6.40
C GLU A 487 16.24 2.67 -6.97
N ASN A 488 15.95 3.94 -7.28
CA ASN A 488 14.73 4.37 -7.98
C ASN A 488 14.99 5.58 -8.89
N PHE A 489 16.16 5.64 -9.52
CA PHE A 489 16.49 6.68 -10.48
C PHE A 489 15.81 6.46 -11.84
N SER A 490 15.82 7.49 -12.68
CA SER A 490 15.44 7.36 -14.08
C SER A 490 16.33 6.34 -14.79
N SER A 491 15.77 5.65 -15.80
CA SER A 491 16.44 4.62 -16.59
C SER A 491 17.85 5.03 -17.03
N GLY A 492 18.81 4.10 -16.91
CA GLY A 492 20.20 4.29 -17.31
C GLY A 492 21.05 5.18 -16.39
N THR A 493 20.52 5.73 -15.28
CA THR A 493 21.31 6.56 -14.37
C THR A 493 22.37 5.74 -13.65
N MET A 494 22.01 4.61 -13.09
CA MET A 494 22.97 3.71 -12.41
C MET A 494 23.97 3.11 -13.40
N ASP A 495 23.54 2.81 -14.63
CA ASP A 495 24.45 2.31 -15.68
C ASP A 495 25.51 3.34 -16.05
N ARG A 496 25.13 4.62 -16.21
CA ARG A 496 26.09 5.72 -16.45
C ARG A 496 27.09 5.90 -15.31
N TRP A 497 26.77 5.46 -14.11
CA TRP A 497 27.68 5.47 -12.95
C TRP A 497 28.54 4.20 -12.84
N GLY A 498 28.31 3.19 -13.68
CA GLY A 498 28.93 1.86 -13.57
C GLY A 498 28.45 1.08 -12.35
N LEU A 499 27.21 1.34 -11.94
CA LEU A 499 26.52 0.74 -10.81
C LEU A 499 25.22 0.04 -11.22
N GLY A 500 25.01 -0.21 -12.52
CA GLY A 500 23.92 -1.02 -13.02
C GLY A 500 24.02 -2.48 -12.61
N TYR A 501 22.91 -3.22 -12.67
CA TYR A 501 22.93 -4.63 -12.33
C TYR A 501 23.94 -5.46 -13.13
N PRO A 502 24.10 -5.27 -14.47
CA PRO A 502 25.11 -5.99 -15.23
C PRO A 502 26.53 -5.81 -14.66
N ASP A 503 26.92 -4.56 -14.41
CA ASP A 503 28.26 -4.24 -13.87
C ASP A 503 28.51 -4.80 -12.46
N LEU A 504 27.46 -4.75 -11.61
CA LEU A 504 27.60 -5.16 -10.21
C LEU A 504 27.47 -6.67 -10.02
N SER A 505 26.70 -7.36 -10.85
CA SER A 505 26.54 -8.82 -10.80
C SER A 505 27.82 -9.56 -11.21
N GLU A 506 28.66 -8.97 -12.07
CA GLU A 506 30.00 -9.49 -12.37
C GLU A 506 30.90 -9.44 -11.15
N LEU A 507 30.81 -8.38 -10.32
CA LEU A 507 31.61 -8.23 -9.11
C LEU A 507 31.08 -9.03 -7.93
N ASN A 508 29.77 -9.19 -7.86
CA ASN A 508 29.06 -9.94 -6.81
C ASN A 508 27.94 -10.77 -7.42
N PRO A 509 28.23 -12.00 -7.83
CA PRO A 509 27.23 -12.91 -8.43
C PRO A 509 26.05 -13.25 -7.52
N GLY A 510 26.14 -12.98 -6.22
CA GLY A 510 25.09 -13.16 -5.23
C GLY A 510 24.26 -11.89 -4.95
N LEU A 511 24.49 -10.80 -5.68
CA LEU A 511 23.85 -9.51 -5.45
C LEU A 511 22.34 -9.56 -5.77
N ILE A 512 21.52 -9.07 -4.85
CA ILE A 512 20.13 -8.71 -5.11
C ILE A 512 20.08 -7.23 -5.46
N TYR A 513 19.52 -6.92 -6.62
CA TYR A 513 19.43 -5.54 -7.10
C TYR A 513 17.97 -5.17 -7.27
N LEU A 514 17.44 -4.31 -6.38
CA LEU A 514 16.09 -3.79 -6.46
C LEU A 514 16.07 -2.47 -7.23
N SER A 515 15.35 -2.45 -8.33
CA SER A 515 15.01 -1.23 -9.07
C SER A 515 13.53 -0.93 -8.93
N VAL A 516 13.21 0.15 -8.22
CA VAL A 516 11.83 0.63 -8.04
C VAL A 516 11.54 1.69 -9.07
N ALA A 517 10.57 1.45 -9.95
CA ALA A 517 10.16 2.41 -10.97
C ALA A 517 8.64 2.54 -11.00
N ALA A 518 8.12 3.65 -11.48
CA ALA A 518 6.68 3.82 -11.64
C ALA A 518 6.09 2.73 -12.55
N TRP A 519 6.74 2.48 -13.68
CA TRP A 519 6.28 1.59 -14.75
C TRP A 519 7.05 0.27 -14.84
N GLY A 520 8.04 0.05 -13.96
CA GLY A 520 9.03 -1.00 -14.10
C GLY A 520 10.13 -0.64 -15.11
N ARG A 521 11.02 -1.60 -15.40
CA ARG A 521 12.15 -1.45 -16.33
C ARG A 521 11.93 -2.11 -17.68
N THR A 522 10.75 -2.66 -17.88
CA THR A 522 10.30 -3.32 -19.12
C THR A 522 8.95 -2.79 -19.56
N GLY A 523 8.53 -3.11 -20.78
CA GLY A 523 7.27 -2.64 -21.36
C GLY A 523 7.37 -1.27 -22.06
N PRO A 524 6.30 -0.82 -22.74
CA PRO A 524 6.30 0.39 -23.56
C PRO A 524 6.48 1.69 -22.78
N LEU A 525 6.01 1.77 -21.52
CA LEU A 525 6.09 2.97 -20.70
C LEU A 525 7.29 3.01 -19.74
N LYS A 526 8.25 2.09 -19.86
CA LYS A 526 9.40 1.94 -18.95
C LYS A 526 10.24 3.21 -18.74
N ASP A 527 10.25 4.11 -19.71
CA ASP A 527 11.03 5.35 -19.69
C ASP A 527 10.18 6.58 -19.29
N TYR A 528 8.88 6.40 -19.04
CA TYR A 528 8.00 7.47 -18.58
C TYR A 528 8.35 7.87 -17.14
N ALA A 529 8.35 9.19 -16.90
CA ALA A 529 8.46 9.72 -15.56
C ALA A 529 7.17 9.44 -14.77
N GLY A 530 7.30 9.10 -13.48
CA GLY A 530 6.15 8.83 -12.61
C GLY A 530 6.31 9.46 -11.25
N LEU A 531 5.17 9.83 -10.67
CA LEU A 531 4.98 10.33 -9.31
C LEU A 531 3.77 9.63 -8.70
N HIS A 532 3.60 9.66 -7.38
CA HIS A 532 2.45 9.03 -6.70
C HIS A 532 1.08 9.39 -7.34
N SER A 533 0.87 10.63 -7.72
CA SER A 533 -0.36 11.11 -8.38
C SER A 533 -0.53 10.55 -9.79
N VAL A 534 0.55 10.45 -10.56
CA VAL A 534 0.57 9.86 -11.91
C VAL A 534 0.28 8.36 -11.85
N ILE A 535 0.88 7.67 -10.86
CA ILE A 535 0.63 6.26 -10.59
C ILE A 535 -0.83 6.03 -10.21
N ASN A 536 -1.39 6.92 -9.35
CA ASN A 536 -2.80 6.88 -8.98
C ASN A 536 -3.72 7.08 -10.19
N ALA A 537 -3.39 8.02 -11.08
CA ALA A 537 -4.17 8.29 -12.29
C ALA A 537 -4.20 7.09 -13.24
N PHE A 538 -3.08 6.38 -13.42
CA PHE A 538 -2.97 5.23 -14.32
C PHE A 538 -3.62 3.96 -13.75
N SER A 539 -3.65 3.77 -12.43
CA SER A 539 -4.05 2.50 -11.81
C SER A 539 -5.55 2.17 -11.88
N GLY A 540 -6.39 3.07 -12.40
CA GLY A 540 -7.84 2.97 -12.34
C GLY A 540 -8.47 3.44 -11.02
N LEU A 541 -7.68 3.72 -9.99
CA LEU A 541 -8.20 4.23 -8.71
C LEU A 541 -8.91 5.59 -8.83
N ALA A 542 -8.50 6.40 -9.80
CA ALA A 542 -9.15 7.67 -10.11
C ALA A 542 -10.62 7.52 -10.49
N ASP A 543 -10.99 6.37 -11.07
CA ASP A 543 -12.35 6.08 -11.53
C ASP A 543 -13.32 5.82 -10.36
N VAL A 544 -12.79 5.38 -9.22
CA VAL A 544 -13.55 5.01 -8.03
C VAL A 544 -13.24 5.87 -6.80
N THR A 545 -12.40 6.89 -6.93
CA THR A 545 -12.01 7.77 -5.82
C THR A 545 -12.45 9.20 -6.10
N GLY A 546 -13.41 9.70 -5.35
CA GLY A 546 -13.98 11.04 -5.49
C GLY A 546 -15.45 11.08 -5.08
N TYR A 547 -16.08 12.23 -5.26
CA TYR A 547 -17.49 12.42 -4.93
C TYR A 547 -18.36 12.30 -6.19
N HIS A 548 -19.64 12.05 -6.01
CA HIS A 548 -20.58 11.74 -7.09
C HIS A 548 -20.55 12.78 -8.23
N ASP A 549 -20.64 14.05 -7.91
CA ASP A 549 -20.69 15.14 -8.91
C ASP A 549 -19.33 15.81 -9.14
N GLY A 550 -18.24 15.20 -8.65
CA GLY A 550 -16.89 15.78 -8.69
C GLY A 550 -15.93 15.03 -9.61
N GLY A 551 -14.76 15.64 -9.85
CA GLY A 551 -13.63 14.98 -10.46
C GLY A 551 -12.98 13.93 -9.54
N PRO A 552 -12.03 13.16 -10.06
CA PRO A 552 -11.26 12.23 -9.25
C PRO A 552 -10.48 12.93 -8.15
N ARG A 553 -10.21 12.21 -7.08
CA ARG A 553 -9.43 12.67 -5.93
C ARG A 553 -8.22 11.77 -5.72
N LEU A 554 -7.15 12.32 -5.17
CA LEU A 554 -5.99 11.54 -4.77
C LEU A 554 -6.25 10.83 -3.44
N LEU A 555 -5.81 9.58 -3.38
CA LEU A 555 -5.95 8.73 -2.21
C LEU A 555 -4.81 9.00 -1.22
N GLY A 556 -5.14 9.47 -0.03
CA GLY A 556 -4.18 9.76 1.03
C GLY A 556 -3.14 10.82 0.66
N SER A 557 -2.27 11.19 1.59
CA SER A 557 -1.24 12.23 1.36
C SER A 557 -0.16 11.77 0.37
N PHE A 558 0.35 10.56 0.50
CA PHE A 558 1.33 9.94 -0.40
C PHE A 558 1.14 8.41 -0.43
N PHE A 559 -0.08 7.95 -0.21
CA PHE A 559 -0.40 6.53 -0.04
C PHE A 559 0.23 5.58 -1.08
N PRO A 560 0.27 5.90 -2.39
CA PRO A 560 0.87 5.02 -3.38
C PRO A 560 2.33 4.66 -3.10
N ASP A 561 3.10 5.58 -2.56
CA ASP A 561 4.54 5.39 -2.36
C ASP A 561 4.88 4.41 -1.22
N PRO A 562 4.41 4.59 0.04
CA PRO A 562 4.68 3.63 1.11
C PRO A 562 3.99 2.28 0.87
N PHE A 563 2.84 2.26 0.20
CA PHE A 563 2.18 1.02 -0.21
C PHE A 563 3.06 0.23 -1.19
N SER A 564 3.54 0.88 -2.26
CA SER A 564 4.49 0.29 -3.21
C SER A 564 5.80 -0.12 -2.52
N GLY A 565 6.31 0.68 -1.58
CA GLY A 565 7.49 0.35 -0.79
C GLY A 565 7.32 -0.91 0.07
N THR A 566 6.11 -1.13 0.62
CA THR A 566 5.79 -2.38 1.33
C THR A 566 5.80 -3.57 0.36
N CYS A 567 5.16 -3.44 -0.80
CA CYS A 567 5.17 -4.49 -1.83
C CYS A 567 6.60 -4.74 -2.38
N ALA A 568 7.41 -3.70 -2.57
CA ALA A 568 8.80 -3.86 -3.00
C ALA A 568 9.67 -4.55 -1.93
N THR A 569 9.28 -4.46 -0.66
CA THR A 569 9.92 -5.24 0.42
C THR A 569 9.67 -6.74 0.23
N TRP A 570 8.44 -7.15 -0.20
CA TRP A 570 8.20 -8.58 -0.55
C TRP A 570 9.15 -9.04 -1.65
N ALA A 571 9.32 -8.22 -2.70
CA ALA A 571 10.16 -8.57 -3.82
C ALA A 571 11.62 -8.81 -3.38
N VAL A 572 12.13 -8.02 -2.43
CA VAL A 572 13.46 -8.25 -1.84
C VAL A 572 13.51 -9.53 -1.03
N LEU A 573 12.52 -9.77 -0.15
CA LEU A 573 12.45 -10.98 0.67
C LEU A 573 12.30 -12.24 -0.21
N ALA A 574 11.50 -12.14 -1.27
CA ALA A 574 11.36 -13.15 -2.31
C ALA A 574 12.67 -13.42 -3.04
N ALA A 575 13.39 -12.38 -3.43
CA ALA A 575 14.70 -12.49 -4.07
C ALA A 575 15.75 -13.15 -3.15
N LEU A 576 15.71 -12.86 -1.84
CA LEU A 576 16.54 -13.53 -0.83
C LEU A 576 16.29 -15.05 -0.81
N ARG A 577 15.03 -15.47 -0.81
CA ARG A 577 14.68 -16.91 -0.89
C ARG A 577 15.12 -17.53 -2.20
N THR A 578 14.96 -16.83 -3.32
CA THR A 578 15.45 -17.30 -4.63
C THR A 578 16.98 -17.47 -4.61
N ARG A 579 17.71 -16.50 -4.05
CA ARG A 579 19.17 -16.58 -3.89
C ARG A 579 19.60 -17.76 -3.03
N GLU A 580 18.94 -17.99 -1.90
CA GLU A 580 19.23 -19.15 -1.03
C GLU A 580 19.09 -20.49 -1.76
N ARG A 581 18.09 -20.62 -2.61
CA ARG A 581 17.82 -21.84 -3.36
C ARG A 581 18.74 -22.01 -4.55
N THR A 582 19.05 -20.92 -5.28
CA THR A 582 19.82 -20.97 -6.53
C THR A 582 21.30 -20.72 -6.34
N GLY A 583 21.72 -20.13 -5.21
CA GLY A 583 23.08 -19.65 -4.95
C GLY A 583 23.45 -18.38 -5.76
N ARG A 584 22.51 -17.76 -6.47
CA ARG A 584 22.74 -16.67 -7.44
C ARG A 584 21.94 -15.42 -7.07
N GLY A 585 22.52 -14.26 -7.37
CA GLY A 585 21.86 -12.98 -7.25
C GLY A 585 20.66 -12.83 -8.18
N VAL A 586 19.86 -11.79 -7.93
CA VAL A 586 18.58 -11.55 -8.62
C VAL A 586 18.43 -10.07 -8.92
N PHE A 587 18.07 -9.73 -10.14
CA PHE A 587 17.54 -8.43 -10.49
C PHE A 587 16.05 -8.42 -10.24
N VAL A 588 15.58 -7.43 -9.48
CA VAL A 588 14.19 -7.21 -9.13
C VAL A 588 13.68 -5.97 -9.85
N ASP A 589 12.88 -6.16 -10.88
CA ASP A 589 12.18 -5.11 -11.63
C ASP A 589 10.80 -4.88 -11.00
N PHE A 590 10.68 -3.86 -10.16
CA PHE A 590 9.45 -3.54 -9.45
C PHE A 590 8.72 -2.37 -10.10
N ALA A 591 7.39 -2.53 -10.34
CA ALA A 591 6.52 -1.51 -10.92
C ALA A 591 5.50 -1.00 -9.87
N MET A 592 5.53 0.30 -9.57
CA MET A 592 4.63 0.91 -8.59
C MET A 592 3.18 0.96 -9.09
N THR A 593 2.97 1.12 -10.41
CA THR A 593 1.63 1.08 -11.03
C THR A 593 0.97 -0.28 -10.88
N GLU A 594 1.73 -1.36 -10.99
CA GLU A 594 1.25 -2.73 -10.76
C GLU A 594 0.89 -2.95 -9.29
N ALA A 595 1.74 -2.48 -8.37
CA ALA A 595 1.44 -2.55 -6.95
C ALA A 595 0.11 -1.84 -6.62
N LEU A 596 -0.10 -0.64 -7.17
CA LEU A 596 -1.31 0.12 -6.87
C LEU A 596 -2.56 -0.46 -7.56
N ALA A 597 -2.42 -1.03 -8.76
CA ALA A 597 -3.52 -1.67 -9.49
C ALA A 597 -4.11 -2.88 -8.75
N THR A 598 -3.38 -3.45 -7.80
CA THR A 598 -3.91 -4.51 -6.93
C THR A 598 -5.10 -4.05 -6.07
N LEU A 599 -5.17 -2.75 -5.74
CA LEU A 599 -6.29 -2.17 -4.99
C LEU A 599 -7.59 -2.17 -5.80
N THR A 600 -7.51 -2.22 -7.11
CA THR A 600 -8.69 -2.23 -8.00
C THR A 600 -9.18 -3.63 -8.35
N LEU A 601 -8.70 -4.68 -7.66
CA LEU A 601 -9.10 -6.07 -7.89
C LEU A 601 -10.63 -6.26 -7.83
N GLU A 602 -11.27 -5.75 -6.78
CA GLU A 602 -12.72 -5.90 -6.58
C GLU A 602 -13.54 -5.21 -7.68
N PRO A 603 -13.33 -3.91 -7.96
CA PRO A 603 -14.08 -3.24 -9.01
C PRO A 603 -13.76 -3.76 -10.42
N GLN A 604 -12.53 -4.19 -10.70
CA GLN A 604 -12.17 -4.82 -11.98
C GLN A 604 -12.88 -6.17 -12.15
N LEU A 605 -12.91 -6.98 -11.10
CA LEU A 605 -13.63 -8.25 -11.12
C LEU A 605 -15.14 -8.04 -11.33
N ALA A 606 -15.75 -7.10 -10.63
CA ALA A 606 -17.16 -6.76 -10.81
C ALA A 606 -17.47 -6.42 -12.29
N ALA A 607 -16.67 -5.56 -12.89
CA ALA A 607 -16.80 -5.20 -14.30
C ALA A 607 -16.63 -6.42 -15.23
N ALA A 608 -15.63 -7.28 -15.00
CA ALA A 608 -15.33 -8.43 -15.83
C ALA A 608 -16.42 -9.52 -15.81
N ILE A 609 -17.07 -9.74 -14.65
CA ILE A 609 -18.17 -10.71 -14.52
C ILE A 609 -19.52 -10.14 -15.02
N GLY A 610 -19.57 -8.84 -15.33
CA GLY A 610 -20.74 -8.15 -15.87
C GLY A 610 -21.66 -7.60 -14.77
N ASP A 611 -21.15 -7.39 -13.57
CA ASP A 611 -21.76 -6.52 -12.57
C ASP A 611 -21.47 -5.07 -12.98
N GLU A 612 -22.33 -4.14 -12.54
CA GLU A 612 -22.10 -2.73 -12.78
C GLU A 612 -20.84 -2.27 -12.01
N PRO A 613 -19.81 -1.74 -12.70
CA PRO A 613 -18.62 -1.28 -12.00
C PRO A 613 -18.97 -0.10 -11.08
N PRO A 614 -18.34 -0.01 -9.90
CA PRO A 614 -18.56 1.13 -9.03
C PRO A 614 -18.10 2.42 -9.70
N VAL A 615 -18.83 3.48 -9.44
CA VAL A 615 -18.46 4.85 -9.82
C VAL A 615 -18.05 5.63 -8.57
N ARG A 616 -17.41 6.77 -8.74
CA ARG A 616 -17.10 7.68 -7.62
C ARG A 616 -18.38 8.08 -6.88
N ASP A 617 -18.46 7.76 -5.60
CA ASP A 617 -19.62 8.05 -4.76
C ASP A 617 -19.24 8.28 -3.28
N GLY A 618 -18.22 9.09 -3.07
CA GLY A 618 -17.72 9.37 -1.72
C GLY A 618 -17.23 8.10 -1.03
N SER A 619 -17.72 7.90 0.19
CA SER A 619 -17.43 6.71 1.01
C SER A 619 -18.56 5.68 0.98
N HIS A 620 -19.49 5.79 0.05
CA HIS A 620 -20.57 4.82 -0.12
C HIS A 620 -20.03 3.49 -0.66
N HIS A 621 -20.71 2.41 -0.33
CA HIS A 621 -20.40 1.09 -0.87
C HIS A 621 -21.38 0.72 -1.99
N PRO A 622 -20.95 0.06 -3.08
CA PRO A 622 -21.85 -0.28 -4.18
C PRO A 622 -23.09 -1.10 -3.79
N ARG A 623 -22.97 -1.90 -2.74
CA ARG A 623 -24.03 -2.84 -2.31
C ARG A 623 -24.57 -2.60 -0.91
N PHE A 624 -23.79 -2.05 0.01
CA PHE A 624 -24.18 -1.85 1.41
C PHE A 624 -24.78 -0.46 1.62
N ALA A 625 -25.83 -0.39 2.42
CA ALA A 625 -26.39 0.85 2.94
C ALA A 625 -27.08 0.62 4.32
N PRO A 626 -26.82 1.50 5.31
CA PRO A 626 -25.89 2.64 5.24
C PRO A 626 -24.42 2.22 5.32
N HIS A 627 -23.58 2.89 4.55
CA HIS A 627 -22.13 2.72 4.54
C HIS A 627 -21.51 4.05 4.08
N SER A 628 -21.09 4.92 5.02
CA SER A 628 -20.53 6.23 4.70
C SER A 628 -19.83 6.86 5.91
N ILE A 629 -19.31 8.07 5.71
CA ILE A 629 -18.77 8.93 6.75
C ILE A 629 -19.72 10.10 6.99
N PHE A 630 -20.21 10.22 8.22
CA PHE A 630 -21.27 11.14 8.61
C PHE A 630 -20.75 12.29 9.46
N PRO A 631 -21.36 13.50 9.39
CA PRO A 631 -20.96 14.62 10.23
C PRO A 631 -21.24 14.33 11.71
N SER A 632 -20.40 14.82 12.60
CA SER A 632 -20.57 14.76 14.05
C SER A 632 -20.58 16.16 14.65
N ALA A 633 -20.92 16.29 15.93
CA ALA A 633 -20.88 17.57 16.62
C ALA A 633 -19.47 18.17 16.63
N GLY A 634 -19.36 19.44 16.27
CA GLY A 634 -18.10 20.16 16.17
C GLY A 634 -17.74 20.55 14.74
N ASP A 635 -16.66 21.33 14.60
CA ASP A 635 -16.17 21.75 13.30
C ASP A 635 -15.30 20.67 12.67
N ASP A 636 -15.63 20.28 11.43
CA ASP A 636 -14.94 19.23 10.66
C ASP A 636 -14.76 17.91 11.45
N GLN A 637 -15.81 17.49 12.19
CA GLN A 637 -15.83 16.23 12.94
C GLN A 637 -16.70 15.19 12.24
N TRP A 638 -16.20 13.95 12.15
CA TRP A 638 -16.80 12.91 11.32
C TRP A 638 -16.75 11.53 11.97
N VAL A 639 -17.76 10.72 11.73
CA VAL A 639 -17.83 9.32 12.16
C VAL A 639 -18.13 8.40 10.98
N ALA A 640 -17.35 7.34 10.81
CA ALA A 640 -17.58 6.30 9.81
C ALA A 640 -18.53 5.24 10.38
N ILE A 641 -19.53 4.84 9.60
CA ILE A 641 -20.51 3.80 9.94
C ILE A 641 -20.65 2.87 8.75
N ALA A 642 -20.60 1.55 9.00
CA ALA A 642 -20.78 0.53 7.98
C ALA A 642 -21.74 -0.56 8.46
N VAL A 643 -22.84 -0.75 7.73
CA VAL A 643 -23.84 -1.79 8.01
C VAL A 643 -23.86 -2.80 6.85
N ARG A 644 -23.44 -4.03 7.14
CA ARG A 644 -23.25 -5.09 6.14
C ARG A 644 -24.26 -6.23 6.29
N THR A 645 -24.79 -6.40 7.50
CA THR A 645 -25.72 -7.48 7.83
C THR A 645 -27.06 -6.95 8.34
N ASP A 646 -28.08 -7.80 8.30
CA ASP A 646 -29.39 -7.44 8.86
C ASP A 646 -29.36 -7.35 10.40
N GLU A 647 -28.40 -7.99 11.06
CA GLU A 647 -28.21 -7.84 12.51
C GLU A 647 -27.65 -6.47 12.85
N GLU A 648 -26.59 -6.05 12.13
CA GLU A 648 -26.02 -4.70 12.25
C GLU A 648 -27.10 -3.64 11.95
N TRP A 649 -27.95 -3.87 10.93
CA TRP A 649 -29.06 -2.98 10.60
C TRP A 649 -30.07 -2.84 11.76
N ARG A 650 -30.51 -3.96 12.34
CA ARG A 650 -31.44 -3.94 13.47
C ARG A 650 -30.84 -3.22 14.68
N SER A 651 -29.56 -3.42 14.94
CA SER A 651 -28.85 -2.76 16.02
C SER A 651 -28.73 -1.25 15.77
N LEU A 652 -28.36 -0.84 14.56
CA LEU A 652 -28.32 0.58 14.20
C LEU A 652 -29.66 1.26 14.43
N CYS A 653 -30.78 0.69 13.91
CA CYS A 653 -32.13 1.26 14.06
C CYS A 653 -32.47 1.53 15.52
N ARG A 654 -32.18 0.57 16.42
CA ARG A 654 -32.45 0.73 17.86
C ARG A 654 -31.60 1.83 18.49
N VAL A 655 -30.31 1.91 18.13
CA VAL A 655 -29.38 2.93 18.68
C VAL A 655 -29.82 4.34 18.29
N ILE A 656 -30.21 4.54 17.03
CA ILE A 656 -30.60 5.87 16.55
C ILE A 656 -32.09 6.18 16.79
N GLY A 657 -32.86 5.26 17.44
CA GLY A 657 -34.27 5.44 17.76
C GLY A 657 -35.24 5.37 16.55
N ARG A 658 -34.86 4.57 15.54
CA ARG A 658 -35.66 4.38 14.31
C ARG A 658 -36.24 2.96 14.22
N ASP A 659 -36.92 2.52 15.30
CA ASP A 659 -37.61 1.22 15.31
C ASP A 659 -38.72 1.12 14.24
N ASP A 660 -39.22 2.26 13.77
CA ASP A 660 -40.15 2.35 12.64
C ASP A 660 -39.59 1.71 11.36
N TRP A 661 -38.28 1.83 11.11
CA TRP A 661 -37.61 1.25 9.94
C TRP A 661 -37.57 -0.29 9.97
N LEU A 662 -37.66 -0.90 11.15
CA LEU A 662 -37.63 -2.36 11.29
C LEU A 662 -38.92 -3.03 10.76
N THR A 663 -39.99 -2.30 10.71
CA THR A 663 -41.31 -2.77 10.25
C THR A 663 -41.69 -2.21 8.87
N ASP A 664 -40.93 -1.23 8.36
CA ASP A 664 -41.17 -0.65 7.04
C ASP A 664 -40.62 -1.55 5.95
N PRO A 665 -41.46 -2.07 5.03
CA PRO A 665 -40.98 -2.87 3.90
C PRO A 665 -39.96 -2.15 2.99
N ALA A 666 -39.93 -0.81 3.03
CA ALA A 666 -39.00 -0.02 2.24
C ALA A 666 -37.54 -0.18 2.66
N PHE A 667 -37.25 -0.69 3.87
CA PHE A 667 -35.90 -0.94 4.41
C PHE A 667 -35.62 -2.42 4.70
N GLY A 668 -36.55 -3.31 4.31
CA GLY A 668 -36.54 -4.72 4.69
C GLY A 668 -35.44 -5.58 4.07
N THR A 669 -34.75 -5.11 3.01
CA THR A 669 -33.62 -5.81 2.41
C THR A 669 -32.50 -4.81 2.11
N ILE A 670 -31.29 -5.33 1.92
CA ILE A 670 -30.11 -4.50 1.64
C ILE A 670 -30.28 -3.69 0.34
N GLU A 671 -30.88 -4.28 -0.70
CA GLU A 671 -31.13 -3.61 -1.98
C GLU A 671 -32.14 -2.47 -1.82
N ARG A 672 -33.14 -2.66 -1.00
CA ARG A 672 -34.14 -1.62 -0.71
C ARG A 672 -33.53 -0.49 0.12
N ARG A 673 -32.66 -0.82 1.09
CA ARG A 673 -31.89 0.19 1.83
C ARG A 673 -30.99 0.97 0.89
N LYS A 674 -30.27 0.29 -0.02
CA LYS A 674 -29.41 0.95 -1.03
C LYS A 674 -30.20 1.89 -1.93
N ALA A 675 -31.38 1.49 -2.38
CA ALA A 675 -32.25 2.34 -3.19
C ALA A 675 -32.78 3.60 -2.45
N ARG A 676 -32.63 3.65 -1.13
CA ARG A 676 -33.01 4.77 -0.27
C ARG A 676 -31.83 5.33 0.54
N GLU A 677 -30.65 5.16 0.04
CA GLU A 677 -29.42 5.53 0.75
C GLU A 677 -29.41 7.01 1.17
N SER A 678 -29.84 7.91 0.30
CA SER A 678 -29.95 9.34 0.61
C SER A 678 -30.89 9.65 1.79
N ASP A 679 -32.02 8.94 1.91
CA ASP A 679 -32.94 9.08 3.05
C ASP A 679 -32.30 8.60 4.36
N LEU A 680 -31.53 7.48 4.26
CA LEU A 680 -30.78 6.93 5.39
C LEU A 680 -29.67 7.89 5.82
N ASP A 681 -28.90 8.39 4.88
CA ASP A 681 -27.79 9.30 5.15
C ASP A 681 -28.24 10.60 5.82
N GLN A 682 -29.36 11.15 5.34
CA GLN A 682 -29.93 12.34 5.96
C GLN A 682 -30.33 12.09 7.42
N ALA A 683 -31.01 10.98 7.70
CA ALA A 683 -31.48 10.71 9.05
C ALA A 683 -30.36 10.31 10.01
N ILE A 684 -29.40 9.51 9.54
CA ILE A 684 -28.22 9.13 10.31
C ILE A 684 -27.34 10.37 10.57
N GLY A 685 -27.11 11.20 9.55
CA GLY A 685 -26.37 12.45 9.68
C GLY A 685 -26.99 13.43 10.68
N GLN A 686 -28.35 13.50 10.76
CA GLN A 686 -29.04 14.28 11.79
C GLN A 686 -28.78 13.75 13.19
N TRP A 687 -28.75 12.42 13.38
CA TRP A 687 -28.48 11.79 14.66
C TRP A 687 -27.00 11.99 15.07
N THR A 688 -26.06 11.69 14.18
CA THR A 688 -24.62 11.81 14.46
C THR A 688 -24.19 13.25 14.73
N ALA A 689 -24.80 14.24 14.05
CA ALA A 689 -24.53 15.67 14.28
C ALA A 689 -24.86 16.15 15.71
N THR A 690 -25.64 15.37 16.48
CA THR A 690 -25.96 15.68 17.88
C THR A 690 -24.98 15.03 18.88
N GLN A 691 -24.06 14.20 18.40
CA GLN A 691 -23.09 13.44 19.20
C GLN A 691 -21.66 13.86 18.84
N SER A 692 -20.71 13.72 19.78
CA SER A 692 -19.30 13.70 19.38
C SER A 692 -19.01 12.44 18.55
N LYS A 693 -17.98 12.47 17.71
CA LYS A 693 -17.61 11.31 16.88
C LYS A 693 -17.26 10.08 17.72
N GLU A 694 -16.68 10.29 18.92
CA GLU A 694 -16.35 9.25 19.89
C GLU A 694 -17.64 8.66 20.49
N GLU A 695 -18.56 9.51 21.00
CA GLU A 695 -19.82 9.04 21.60
C GLU A 695 -20.68 8.27 20.58
N ALA A 696 -20.79 8.77 19.36
CA ALA A 696 -21.53 8.08 18.29
C ALA A 696 -20.91 6.70 17.97
N ALA A 697 -19.58 6.63 17.86
CA ALA A 697 -18.88 5.38 17.61
C ALA A 697 -19.05 4.39 18.78
N ASP A 698 -18.87 4.84 20.03
CA ASP A 698 -18.99 3.99 21.22
C ASP A 698 -20.40 3.40 21.38
N LEU A 699 -21.46 4.20 21.15
CA LEU A 699 -22.85 3.72 21.20
C LEU A 699 -23.11 2.63 20.15
N LEU A 700 -22.58 2.80 18.93
CA LEU A 700 -22.76 1.85 17.84
C LEU A 700 -21.94 0.57 18.06
N LEU A 701 -20.67 0.70 18.48
CA LEU A 701 -19.79 -0.43 18.80
C LEU A 701 -20.36 -1.29 19.95
N ALA A 702 -20.91 -0.67 20.99
CA ALA A 702 -21.59 -1.37 22.08
C ALA A 702 -22.79 -2.22 21.60
N ALA A 703 -23.39 -1.83 20.47
CA ALA A 703 -24.48 -2.58 19.82
C ALA A 703 -23.99 -3.50 18.67
N ALA A 704 -22.69 -3.74 18.59
CA ALA A 704 -22.03 -4.54 17.54
C ALA A 704 -22.27 -3.99 16.10
N VAL A 705 -22.41 -2.69 15.95
CA VAL A 705 -22.42 -2.00 14.64
C VAL A 705 -21.04 -1.44 14.38
N PRO A 706 -20.36 -1.79 13.27
CA PRO A 706 -19.05 -1.22 12.92
C PRO A 706 -19.14 0.29 12.76
N ALA A 707 -18.44 1.01 13.64
CA ALA A 707 -18.32 2.46 13.61
C ALA A 707 -16.93 2.89 14.11
N ALA A 708 -16.44 4.03 13.67
CA ALA A 708 -15.19 4.60 14.15
C ALA A 708 -15.17 6.12 14.00
N PRO A 709 -14.56 6.85 14.96
CA PRO A 709 -14.26 8.25 14.72
C PRO A 709 -13.29 8.39 13.56
N CYS A 710 -13.53 9.35 12.67
CA CYS A 710 -12.55 9.72 11.66
C CYS A 710 -11.46 10.55 12.32
N LEU A 711 -10.30 9.95 12.55
CA LEU A 711 -9.22 10.59 13.30
C LEU A 711 -8.35 11.44 12.38
N SER A 712 -8.02 12.65 12.85
CA SER A 712 -6.94 13.42 12.25
C SER A 712 -5.58 12.77 12.55
N PRO A 713 -4.53 13.05 11.79
CA PRO A 713 -3.18 12.54 12.04
C PRO A 713 -2.64 12.86 13.44
N ALA A 714 -3.04 13.98 14.02
CA ALA A 714 -2.66 14.37 15.36
C ALA A 714 -3.34 13.50 16.44
N GLU A 715 -4.61 13.15 16.23
CA GLU A 715 -5.37 12.25 17.12
C GLU A 715 -4.83 10.81 17.03
N VAL A 716 -4.51 10.33 15.82
CA VAL A 716 -3.86 9.01 15.64
C VAL A 716 -2.56 8.92 16.45
N ALA A 717 -1.76 9.99 16.47
CA ALA A 717 -0.49 10.00 17.18
C ALA A 717 -0.63 9.82 18.71
N ILE A 718 -1.80 10.09 19.28
CA ILE A 718 -2.09 9.97 20.72
C ILE A 718 -3.20 8.96 21.03
N ASP A 719 -3.56 8.14 20.07
CA ASP A 719 -4.61 7.14 20.21
C ASP A 719 -4.29 6.14 21.33
N PRO A 720 -5.19 5.92 22.32
CA PRO A 720 -4.92 5.07 23.48
C PRO A 720 -4.70 3.59 23.11
N HIS A 721 -5.38 3.09 22.09
CA HIS A 721 -5.21 1.72 21.61
C HIS A 721 -3.82 1.51 21.02
N LEU A 722 -3.41 2.40 20.10
CA LEU A 722 -2.10 2.37 19.48
C LEU A 722 -0.95 2.57 20.49
N ASP A 723 -1.16 3.43 21.49
CA ASP A 723 -0.18 3.68 22.56
C ASP A 723 -0.02 2.43 23.46
N SER A 724 -1.12 1.81 23.90
CA SER A 724 -1.09 0.61 24.74
C SER A 724 -0.42 -0.58 24.05
N ARG A 725 -0.58 -0.71 22.75
CA ARG A 725 0.09 -1.72 21.93
C ARG A 725 1.54 -1.32 21.60
N GLY A 726 1.89 -0.03 21.79
CA GLY A 726 3.14 0.60 21.37
C GLY A 726 3.32 0.58 19.85
N SER A 727 2.24 0.66 19.14
CA SER A 727 2.22 0.92 17.69
C SER A 727 2.65 2.35 17.39
N ILE A 728 2.52 3.24 18.36
CA ILE A 728 3.14 4.56 18.41
C ILE A 728 4.20 4.56 19.50
N VAL A 729 5.41 5.02 19.19
CA VAL A 729 6.54 5.08 20.13
C VAL A 729 7.09 6.49 20.24
N VAL A 730 7.53 6.86 21.44
CA VAL A 730 8.25 8.13 21.66
C VAL A 730 9.74 7.90 21.39
N VAL A 731 10.30 8.70 20.47
CA VAL A 731 11.74 8.72 20.20
C VAL A 731 12.28 10.09 20.57
N ASP A 732 13.30 10.13 21.42
CA ASP A 732 14.04 11.35 21.74
C ASP A 732 15.08 11.59 20.65
N HIS A 733 14.75 12.55 19.76
CA HIS A 733 15.58 12.84 18.59
C HIS A 733 16.49 14.05 18.86
N PRO A 734 17.82 13.95 18.60
CA PRO A 734 18.79 15.01 18.96
C PRO A 734 18.49 16.40 18.41
N ALA A 735 17.87 16.47 17.21
CA ALA A 735 17.61 17.74 16.53
C ALA A 735 16.22 18.32 16.80
N VAL A 736 15.23 17.49 17.16
CA VAL A 736 13.82 17.92 17.32
C VAL A 736 13.23 17.56 18.67
N GLY A 737 13.98 16.87 19.54
CA GLY A 737 13.51 16.39 20.84
C GLY A 737 12.48 15.25 20.72
N PRO A 738 11.80 14.91 21.84
CA PRO A 738 10.84 13.80 21.87
C PRO A 738 9.69 14.01 20.90
N ARG A 739 9.44 12.99 20.07
CA ARG A 739 8.33 12.95 19.11
C ARG A 739 7.73 11.55 19.07
N ARG A 740 6.45 11.46 18.76
CA ARG A 740 5.72 10.21 18.57
C ARG A 740 5.81 9.77 17.10
N TYR A 741 6.15 8.51 16.89
CA TYR A 741 6.32 7.92 15.56
C TYR A 741 5.59 6.58 15.48
N PRO A 742 5.01 6.22 14.32
CA PRO A 742 4.64 4.84 14.05
C PRO A 742 5.83 3.91 14.28
N SER A 743 5.62 2.88 15.07
CA SER A 743 6.70 1.98 15.48
C SER A 743 7.19 1.15 14.30
N ARG A 744 8.35 0.52 14.49
CA ARG A 744 8.81 -0.57 13.64
C ARG A 744 8.06 -1.84 14.02
N PRO A 745 8.01 -2.86 13.13
CA PRO A 745 7.57 -4.20 13.51
C PRO A 745 8.28 -4.62 14.81
N ARG A 746 7.50 -5.12 15.77
CA ARG A 746 8.04 -5.57 17.06
C ARG A 746 8.52 -7.00 16.98
N ARG A 747 9.45 -7.31 17.86
CA ARG A 747 10.01 -8.65 18.04
C ARG A 747 8.98 -9.61 18.59
#